data_513a4953c311a519f6bf61e7d07eddf2
#
_entry.id   513a4953c311a519f6bf61e7d07eddf2
#
_cell.length_a   1.000
_cell.length_b   1.000
_cell.length_c   1.000
_cell.angle_alpha   90.00
_cell.angle_beta   90.00
_cell.angle_gamma   90.00
#
_symmetry.space_group_name_H-M   'P 1'
#
loop_
_entity.id
_entity.type
_entity.pdbx_description
1 polymer ?
#
loop_
_entity_poly.entity_id
_entity_poly.type
_entity_poly.pdbx_seq_one_letter_code
_entity_poly.pdbx_strand_id
1 'polypeptide(L)'
;MKNLYTPKMIVAQLMLMLAPVANAQFYHPGCLHTQADFDRINKQIEDGSNPQVTKAWNTFAANLMLEKHDNWLSAIQGNTIIRGEGAQNFAHSERDFGMCYIKAIYWKLMHNSPNASERQLAETRAKEAVDLLNQYAKRITGIGGNSNYALVGALQGWQVANAAEILREYDGWPENEQKIFRQWVYDVWYTSIYDFTYRQNGQSDPHYHSNWNGGAYNSMMAIGIYLDDPFIYNQAMQYLKQSNTNASLKEGLCGNEALNGINQGYLVHFFDVDSLNESLASKGINVKYHSPIKYLCQNQESGRDQPHAEVAMGQMTQACEQAWNQGDDLWDFNGQIMAGGIEYLAGFNSADNNDSIFMKNYPVKDWWITCTVCGNSNYTSGVSYSGRTPNTNIWYIGYNHFANRMCLYMPYAKKAWEKAASSWSGGCEWGAGANAWQNYSDNAGFGDLMHNEDSLTTPYTRLRGTLKMVSGMAEGARLTQVSGSSVPAVSQGMTYNFPELNNIKRGSVILLQPQIVDGSEDTGNWEWEDDPTIKTREREVTMDHSKILRAIYTNAAGVKSKQLFTLHVDGEGFCGTVVPYMIYNGTQIDNDTVIYVRKNEAITLGITYTGPMKSIKWEKYNSTLNKWLNDSESGASLKTPALTKNTLYRVTFSNHAGVEKIFTFNIGVTEVDASIYDGEEWRDVSALSVEKGSEIKIGATPNSILGKSEKYTRHYVWTCGEDTLQTSVRAGKELSDTLTATVDSTMDLKLTFTRVKNETGEEYKETTSFKIYAYEENTLEPGDYYIVDPETGLYMENSDAQFTEYDEASDEDFLWDIRQFSAYGNRYIIYVKGKTNHFDTSGKLTTRFDYMRQSINIRKLAGSDNLYAFKNSNDAQTCQNMYWNIAANENGMLMPTVNADNTDSEYPFMILDKETMVGIDDVETGTAAEPVSKSYYSLNGMKLEAPCKGITIVKTIMSDGTVKTEKIFTK
;
A
#
# COMPACT_ATOMS: atom_id res chain seq x y z
N MET A 1 34.63 34.64 -26.02
CA MET A 1 34.81 33.33 -26.68
C MET A 1 33.56 32.53 -26.50
N LYS A 2 32.85 32.38 -27.62
CA LYS A 2 31.62 31.59 -27.71
C LYS A 2 32.01 30.11 -27.69
N ASN A 3 31.42 29.33 -26.82
CA ASN A 3 31.37 27.88 -27.02
C ASN A 3 29.91 27.42 -26.98
N LEU A 4 29.48 27.16 -28.19
CA LEU A 4 28.23 26.48 -28.52
C LEU A 4 28.29 25.04 -28.00
N TYR A 5 27.38 24.69 -27.14
CA TYR A 5 26.99 23.29 -26.96
C TYR A 5 26.01 22.91 -28.07
N THR A 6 26.43 21.99 -28.91
CA THR A 6 25.60 21.51 -30.02
C THR A 6 24.54 20.53 -29.56
N PRO A 7 23.36 20.51 -30.19
CA PRO A 7 22.22 19.63 -29.82
C PRO A 7 22.53 18.13 -29.91
N LYS A 8 23.63 17.72 -30.48
CA LYS A 8 24.02 16.30 -30.61
C LYS A 8 24.52 15.63 -29.31
N MET A 9 24.94 16.38 -28.30
CA MET A 9 25.37 15.80 -27.02
C MET A 9 24.18 15.50 -26.09
N ILE A 10 23.07 16.19 -26.22
CA ILE A 10 21.85 15.93 -25.43
C ILE A 10 21.14 14.68 -25.94
N VAL A 11 21.18 14.41 -27.26
CA VAL A 11 20.62 13.19 -27.83
C VAL A 11 21.45 11.94 -27.49
N ALA A 12 22.77 12.07 -27.34
CA ALA A 12 23.62 10.94 -26.94
C ALA A 12 23.46 10.57 -25.44
N GLN A 13 23.16 11.54 -24.56
CA GLN A 13 22.86 11.25 -23.15
C GLN A 13 21.42 10.72 -22.94
N LEU A 14 20.45 11.08 -23.78
CA LEU A 14 19.11 10.49 -23.77
C LEU A 14 19.07 9.10 -24.42
N MET A 15 20.00 8.77 -25.34
CA MET A 15 20.08 7.41 -25.92
C MET A 15 20.85 6.41 -25.05
N LEU A 16 21.61 6.85 -24.04
CA LEU A 16 22.23 5.94 -23.06
C LEU A 16 21.25 5.54 -21.92
N MET A 17 20.07 6.15 -21.86
CA MET A 17 19.01 5.73 -20.91
C MET A 17 17.95 4.82 -21.53
N LEU A 18 18.13 4.37 -22.77
CA LEU A 18 17.25 3.45 -23.48
C LEU A 18 18.00 2.20 -23.99
N ALA A 19 19.00 1.73 -23.25
CA ALA A 19 19.34 0.32 -23.37
C ALA A 19 18.11 -0.44 -22.81
N PRO A 20 17.52 -1.41 -23.54
CA PRO A 20 16.59 -2.32 -22.91
C PRO A 20 17.38 -3.00 -21.78
N VAL A 21 17.01 -2.69 -20.54
CA VAL A 21 17.39 -3.53 -19.42
C VAL A 21 16.84 -4.89 -19.81
N ALA A 22 17.71 -5.87 -20.08
CA ALA A 22 17.30 -7.26 -20.21
C ALA A 22 16.76 -7.63 -18.83
N ASN A 23 15.46 -7.49 -18.67
CA ASN A 23 14.80 -7.67 -17.39
C ASN A 23 15.02 -9.12 -16.97
N ALA A 24 15.43 -9.29 -15.73
CA ALA A 24 15.29 -10.54 -15.03
C ALA A 24 13.85 -11.02 -15.23
N GLN A 25 13.64 -12.23 -15.73
CA GLN A 25 12.32 -12.67 -16.14
C GLN A 25 11.94 -13.99 -15.48
N PHE A 26 10.84 -13.96 -14.74
CA PHE A 26 10.15 -15.17 -14.32
C PHE A 26 9.46 -15.84 -15.51
N TYR A 27 8.97 -17.07 -15.34
CA TYR A 27 8.05 -17.67 -16.30
C TYR A 27 6.68 -17.00 -16.18
N HIS A 28 6.02 -16.80 -17.32
CA HIS A 28 4.68 -16.23 -17.40
C HIS A 28 3.79 -16.99 -18.38
N PRO A 29 2.54 -17.36 -18.00
CA PRO A 29 2.09 -17.36 -16.61
C PRO A 29 2.95 -18.32 -15.79
N GLY A 30 3.17 -18.01 -14.53
CA GLY A 30 4.14 -18.74 -13.73
C GLY A 30 3.92 -18.67 -12.21
N CYS A 31 2.77 -18.17 -11.75
CA CYS A 31 2.37 -18.29 -10.35
C CYS A 31 1.87 -19.73 -10.07
N LEU A 32 0.61 -19.90 -9.72
CA LEU A 32 0.04 -21.24 -9.46
C LEU A 32 -0.11 -22.09 -10.73
N HIS A 33 -0.10 -21.49 -11.91
CA HIS A 33 -0.33 -22.16 -13.19
C HIS A 33 0.66 -21.68 -14.23
N THR A 34 1.13 -22.65 -15.03
CA THR A 34 2.04 -22.40 -16.13
C THR A 34 1.33 -22.56 -17.48
N GLN A 35 1.94 -22.10 -18.56
CA GLN A 35 1.43 -22.38 -19.92
C GLN A 35 1.33 -23.90 -20.18
N ALA A 36 2.30 -24.67 -19.69
CA ALA A 36 2.30 -26.13 -19.83
C ALA A 36 1.09 -26.79 -19.13
N ASP A 37 0.63 -26.23 -18.01
CA ASP A 37 -0.59 -26.72 -17.36
C ASP A 37 -1.83 -26.48 -18.22
N PHE A 38 -1.97 -25.28 -18.75
CA PHE A 38 -3.10 -24.96 -19.64
C PHE A 38 -3.07 -25.82 -20.91
N ASP A 39 -1.92 -26.03 -21.50
CA ASP A 39 -1.77 -26.89 -22.68
C ASP A 39 -2.12 -28.36 -22.38
N ARG A 40 -1.67 -28.89 -21.24
CA ARG A 40 -2.02 -30.23 -20.75
C ARG A 40 -3.52 -30.39 -20.54
N ILE A 41 -4.13 -29.43 -19.84
CA ILE A 41 -5.57 -29.47 -19.54
C ILE A 41 -6.39 -29.40 -20.82
N ASN A 42 -6.05 -28.49 -21.74
CA ASN A 42 -6.73 -28.39 -23.04
C ASN A 42 -6.69 -29.69 -23.81
N LYS A 43 -5.52 -30.32 -23.85
CA LYS A 43 -5.37 -31.64 -24.48
C LYS A 43 -6.22 -32.72 -23.79
N GLN A 44 -6.20 -32.76 -22.44
CA GLN A 44 -6.98 -33.76 -21.69
C GLN A 44 -8.50 -33.57 -21.81
N ILE A 45 -8.95 -32.31 -21.98
CA ILE A 45 -10.35 -32.02 -22.27
C ILE A 45 -10.73 -32.41 -23.68
N GLU A 46 -9.88 -32.12 -24.68
CA GLU A 46 -10.12 -32.38 -26.09
C GLU A 46 -10.17 -33.88 -26.42
N ASP A 47 -9.20 -34.64 -25.92
CA ASP A 47 -9.06 -36.07 -26.24
C ASP A 47 -9.79 -36.99 -25.23
N GLY A 48 -10.30 -36.44 -24.13
CA GLY A 48 -10.95 -37.20 -23.06
C GLY A 48 -10.03 -38.23 -22.38
N SER A 49 -8.72 -38.07 -22.49
CA SER A 49 -7.74 -39.01 -21.96
C SER A 49 -7.76 -39.13 -20.43
N ASN A 50 -8.19 -38.08 -19.76
CA ASN A 50 -8.37 -38.07 -18.30
C ASN A 50 -9.84 -37.77 -17.92
N PRO A 51 -10.65 -38.80 -17.61
CA PRO A 51 -12.06 -38.63 -17.27
C PRO A 51 -12.30 -37.74 -16.03
N GLN A 52 -11.34 -37.68 -15.11
CA GLN A 52 -11.42 -36.86 -13.91
C GLN A 52 -11.25 -35.38 -14.26
N VAL A 53 -10.28 -35.04 -15.10
CA VAL A 53 -10.10 -33.67 -15.62
C VAL A 53 -11.33 -33.25 -16.44
N THR A 54 -11.89 -34.13 -17.25
CA THR A 54 -13.13 -33.85 -18.00
C THR A 54 -14.30 -33.57 -17.09
N LYS A 55 -14.46 -34.34 -16.00
CA LYS A 55 -15.48 -34.08 -14.98
C LYS A 55 -15.25 -32.76 -14.27
N ALA A 56 -14.02 -32.47 -13.86
CA ALA A 56 -13.63 -31.22 -13.20
C ALA A 56 -13.90 -30.01 -14.11
N TRP A 57 -13.54 -30.11 -15.39
CA TRP A 57 -13.85 -29.08 -16.39
C TRP A 57 -15.35 -28.80 -16.50
N ASN A 58 -16.18 -29.83 -16.61
CA ASN A 58 -17.63 -29.63 -16.67
C ASN A 58 -18.18 -28.93 -15.44
N THR A 59 -17.64 -29.25 -14.27
CA THR A 59 -17.99 -28.57 -13.01
C THR A 59 -17.53 -27.13 -12.99
N PHE A 60 -16.28 -26.88 -13.40
CA PHE A 60 -15.72 -25.55 -13.50
C PHE A 60 -16.47 -24.66 -14.50
N ALA A 61 -16.75 -25.17 -15.70
CA ALA A 61 -17.45 -24.43 -16.74
C ALA A 61 -18.90 -24.08 -16.35
N ALA A 62 -19.49 -24.82 -15.42
CA ALA A 62 -20.82 -24.54 -14.84
C ALA A 62 -20.77 -23.63 -13.58
N ASN A 63 -19.62 -23.07 -13.23
CA ASN A 63 -19.45 -22.23 -12.05
C ASN A 63 -20.24 -20.92 -12.19
N LEU A 64 -21.07 -20.61 -11.22
CA LEU A 64 -21.95 -19.42 -11.20
C LEU A 64 -21.16 -18.10 -11.28
N MET A 65 -19.90 -18.06 -10.81
CA MET A 65 -19.06 -16.88 -10.92
C MET A 65 -18.71 -16.54 -12.36
N LEU A 66 -18.70 -17.51 -13.25
CA LEU A 66 -18.48 -17.29 -14.68
C LEU A 66 -19.65 -16.53 -15.34
N GLU A 67 -20.88 -16.77 -14.88
CA GLU A 67 -22.08 -16.13 -15.42
C GLU A 67 -22.43 -14.81 -14.72
N LYS A 68 -21.67 -14.43 -13.68
CA LYS A 68 -21.91 -13.17 -12.97
C LYS A 68 -21.27 -11.99 -13.71
N HIS A 69 -22.10 -11.02 -14.08
CA HIS A 69 -21.69 -9.81 -14.81
C HIS A 69 -21.57 -8.56 -13.92
N ASP A 70 -22.23 -8.55 -12.77
CA ASP A 70 -22.12 -7.50 -11.75
C ASP A 70 -21.06 -7.88 -10.70
N ASN A 71 -20.59 -6.91 -9.94
CA ASN A 71 -19.55 -7.05 -8.94
C ASN A 71 -19.99 -6.51 -7.58
N TRP A 72 -19.16 -6.74 -6.57
CA TRP A 72 -19.41 -6.25 -5.19
C TRP A 72 -18.60 -4.99 -4.85
N LEU A 73 -17.77 -4.47 -5.78
CA LEU A 73 -16.99 -3.25 -5.54
C LEU A 73 -17.88 -2.06 -5.14
N SER A 74 -19.09 -1.95 -5.72
CA SER A 74 -20.05 -0.89 -5.39
C SER A 74 -20.52 -0.92 -3.92
N ALA A 75 -20.44 -2.06 -3.27
CA ALA A 75 -20.80 -2.22 -1.86
C ALA A 75 -19.65 -1.82 -0.89
N ILE A 76 -18.44 -1.63 -1.40
CA ILE A 76 -17.33 -1.10 -0.63
C ILE A 76 -17.51 0.42 -0.52
N GLN A 77 -17.77 0.92 0.67
CA GLN A 77 -17.82 2.35 0.92
C GLN A 77 -16.39 2.92 0.98
N GLY A 78 -16.20 4.14 0.44
CA GLY A 78 -14.88 4.77 0.39
C GLY A 78 -13.86 4.08 -0.54
N ASN A 79 -12.60 4.19 -0.19
CA ASN A 79 -11.44 3.74 -0.98
C ASN A 79 -10.56 2.72 -0.26
N THR A 80 -11.03 2.14 0.86
CA THR A 80 -10.25 1.22 1.71
C THR A 80 -10.97 -0.11 1.86
N ILE A 81 -10.23 -1.21 1.75
CA ILE A 81 -10.71 -2.55 2.11
C ILE A 81 -10.49 -2.72 3.61
N ILE A 82 -11.57 -2.94 4.37
CA ILE A 82 -11.56 -2.96 5.84
C ILE A 82 -11.86 -4.38 6.37
N ARG A 83 -11.02 -4.84 7.33
CA ARG A 83 -11.25 -6.08 8.08
C ARG A 83 -10.96 -5.90 9.57
N GLY A 84 -11.84 -6.44 10.41
CA GLY A 84 -11.69 -6.52 11.89
C GLY A 84 -12.20 -5.31 12.66
N GLU A 85 -12.65 -4.27 11.99
CA GLU A 85 -13.09 -3.02 12.62
C GLU A 85 -14.23 -2.39 11.82
N GLY A 86 -15.13 -1.65 12.48
CA GLY A 86 -16.22 -0.92 11.85
C GLY A 86 -17.07 -1.74 10.88
N ALA A 87 -17.46 -1.10 9.78
CA ALA A 87 -18.20 -1.75 8.69
C ALA A 87 -17.24 -2.55 7.79
N GLN A 88 -16.98 -3.79 8.16
CA GLN A 88 -16.11 -4.69 7.39
C GLN A 88 -16.64 -4.91 5.98
N ASN A 89 -15.79 -4.77 4.99
CA ASN A 89 -16.13 -4.92 3.58
C ASN A 89 -15.22 -5.90 2.80
N PHE A 90 -14.22 -6.49 3.45
CA PHE A 90 -13.22 -7.37 2.84
C PHE A 90 -13.81 -8.57 2.09
N ALA A 91 -14.97 -9.09 2.51
CA ALA A 91 -15.62 -10.20 1.84
C ALA A 91 -16.15 -9.84 0.43
N HIS A 92 -16.38 -8.55 0.17
CA HIS A 92 -16.75 -8.08 -1.18
C HIS A 92 -15.59 -8.17 -2.15
N SER A 93 -14.43 -7.66 -1.75
CA SER A 93 -13.21 -7.74 -2.56
C SER A 93 -12.76 -9.19 -2.78
N GLU A 94 -12.86 -10.05 -1.77
CA GLU A 94 -12.50 -11.45 -1.88
C GLU A 94 -13.32 -12.19 -2.95
N ARG A 95 -14.63 -11.94 -2.99
CA ARG A 95 -15.52 -12.49 -4.01
C ARG A 95 -15.19 -11.97 -5.41
N ASP A 96 -14.91 -10.68 -5.52
CA ASP A 96 -14.57 -10.05 -6.79
C ASP A 96 -13.24 -10.58 -7.35
N PHE A 97 -12.22 -10.70 -6.52
CA PHE A 97 -10.92 -11.26 -6.97
C PHE A 97 -10.99 -12.74 -7.28
N GLY A 98 -11.75 -13.52 -6.49
CA GLY A 98 -12.06 -14.91 -6.82
C GLY A 98 -12.76 -15.04 -8.17
N MET A 99 -13.73 -14.17 -8.46
CA MET A 99 -14.41 -14.13 -9.74
C MET A 99 -13.46 -13.77 -10.90
N CYS A 100 -12.58 -12.79 -10.70
CA CYS A 100 -11.56 -12.44 -11.70
C CYS A 100 -10.62 -13.61 -11.98
N TYR A 101 -10.18 -14.32 -10.95
CA TYR A 101 -9.31 -15.49 -11.09
C TYR A 101 -9.98 -16.62 -11.86
N ILE A 102 -11.23 -16.94 -11.57
CA ILE A 102 -12.01 -17.95 -12.28
C ILE A 102 -12.18 -17.57 -13.76
N LYS A 103 -12.53 -16.32 -14.04
CA LYS A 103 -12.69 -15.81 -15.41
C LYS A 103 -11.38 -15.82 -16.19
N ALA A 104 -10.27 -15.52 -15.53
CA ALA A 104 -8.95 -15.59 -16.12
C ALA A 104 -8.58 -17.02 -16.54
N ILE A 105 -8.80 -18.03 -15.66
CA ILE A 105 -8.59 -19.44 -15.97
C ILE A 105 -9.46 -19.87 -17.17
N TYR A 106 -10.75 -19.52 -17.15
CA TYR A 106 -11.65 -19.85 -18.24
C TYR A 106 -11.18 -19.25 -19.58
N TRP A 107 -10.78 -17.97 -19.57
CA TRP A 107 -10.24 -17.34 -20.78
C TRP A 107 -9.01 -18.07 -21.30
N LYS A 108 -8.05 -18.34 -20.43
CA LYS A 108 -6.79 -19.00 -20.84
C LYS A 108 -7.00 -20.41 -21.39
N LEU A 109 -8.01 -21.13 -20.91
CA LEU A 109 -8.39 -22.44 -21.46
C LEU A 109 -9.17 -22.35 -22.78
N MET A 110 -10.02 -21.32 -22.95
CA MET A 110 -11.00 -21.30 -24.04
C MET A 110 -10.73 -20.27 -25.14
N HIS A 111 -9.77 -19.35 -24.98
CA HIS A 111 -9.53 -18.29 -25.97
C HIS A 111 -9.11 -18.81 -27.35
N ASN A 112 -8.52 -20.01 -27.42
CA ASN A 112 -8.14 -20.71 -28.65
C ASN A 112 -9.06 -21.89 -28.99
N SER A 113 -10.22 -22.04 -28.33
CA SER A 113 -11.16 -23.12 -28.63
C SER A 113 -11.54 -23.15 -30.12
N PRO A 114 -11.68 -24.34 -30.76
CA PRO A 114 -12.21 -24.42 -32.09
C PRO A 114 -13.65 -23.88 -32.23
N ASN A 115 -14.40 -23.84 -31.13
CA ASN A 115 -15.76 -23.30 -31.06
C ASN A 115 -15.77 -21.77 -30.94
N ALA A 116 -16.32 -21.10 -31.96
CA ALA A 116 -16.40 -19.65 -32.00
C ALA A 116 -17.19 -19.04 -30.83
N SER A 117 -18.24 -19.71 -30.35
CA SER A 117 -19.05 -19.23 -29.22
C SER A 117 -18.26 -19.30 -27.90
N GLU A 118 -17.45 -20.33 -27.72
CA GLU A 118 -16.57 -20.46 -26.54
C GLU A 118 -15.48 -19.39 -26.55
N ARG A 119 -14.86 -19.13 -27.71
CA ARG A 119 -13.88 -18.04 -27.84
C ARG A 119 -14.52 -16.69 -27.51
N GLN A 120 -15.71 -16.41 -28.04
CA GLN A 120 -16.42 -15.15 -27.76
C GLN A 120 -16.74 -15.01 -26.26
N LEU A 121 -17.17 -16.11 -25.63
CA LEU A 121 -17.44 -16.12 -24.20
C LEU A 121 -16.16 -15.94 -23.37
N ALA A 122 -15.05 -16.53 -23.79
CA ALA A 122 -13.75 -16.34 -23.15
C ALA A 122 -13.30 -14.86 -23.21
N GLU A 123 -13.44 -14.22 -24.39
CA GLU A 123 -13.16 -12.78 -24.56
C GLU A 123 -14.01 -11.91 -23.63
N THR A 124 -15.31 -12.21 -23.53
CA THR A 124 -16.22 -11.47 -22.64
C THR A 124 -15.76 -11.59 -21.20
N ARG A 125 -15.43 -12.78 -20.75
CA ARG A 125 -14.99 -13.04 -19.36
C ARG A 125 -13.63 -12.40 -19.03
N ALA A 126 -12.68 -12.43 -19.97
CA ALA A 126 -11.41 -11.75 -19.80
C ALA A 126 -11.61 -10.23 -19.65
N LYS A 127 -12.43 -9.65 -20.55
CA LYS A 127 -12.73 -8.22 -20.49
C LYS A 127 -13.39 -7.83 -19.17
N GLU A 128 -14.37 -8.58 -18.71
CA GLU A 128 -15.04 -8.32 -17.42
C GLU A 128 -14.07 -8.39 -16.25
N ALA A 129 -13.15 -9.36 -16.25
CA ALA A 129 -12.13 -9.48 -15.20
C ALA A 129 -11.16 -8.30 -15.22
N VAL A 130 -10.65 -7.92 -16.40
CA VAL A 130 -9.74 -6.77 -16.56
C VAL A 130 -10.43 -5.47 -16.17
N ASP A 131 -11.66 -5.24 -16.64
CA ASP A 131 -12.42 -4.05 -16.29
C ASP A 131 -12.59 -3.92 -14.76
N LEU A 132 -12.88 -5.03 -14.08
CA LEU A 132 -13.04 -5.04 -12.62
C LEU A 132 -11.71 -4.80 -11.88
N LEU A 133 -10.64 -5.48 -12.27
CA LEU A 133 -9.31 -5.25 -11.72
C LEU A 133 -8.88 -3.79 -11.86
N ASN A 134 -9.08 -3.20 -13.03
CA ASN A 134 -8.79 -1.78 -13.29
C ASN A 134 -9.68 -0.84 -12.45
N GLN A 135 -10.94 -1.19 -12.20
CA GLN A 135 -11.81 -0.41 -11.32
C GLN A 135 -11.31 -0.42 -9.88
N TYR A 136 -10.86 -1.58 -9.38
CA TYR A 136 -10.22 -1.67 -8.07
C TYR A 136 -8.98 -0.79 -8.00
N ALA A 137 -8.09 -0.88 -8.98
CA ALA A 137 -6.86 -0.08 -9.02
C ALA A 137 -7.11 1.43 -9.05
N LYS A 138 -8.21 1.88 -9.65
CA LYS A 138 -8.59 3.30 -9.69
C LYS A 138 -9.22 3.78 -8.39
N ARG A 139 -9.90 2.90 -7.65
CA ARG A 139 -10.71 3.29 -6.51
C ARG A 139 -10.06 2.98 -5.16
N ILE A 140 -9.46 1.81 -5.03
CA ILE A 140 -8.93 1.35 -3.74
C ILE A 140 -7.49 1.81 -3.57
N THR A 141 -7.26 2.60 -2.53
CA THR A 141 -5.94 3.17 -2.23
C THR A 141 -5.28 2.57 -1.00
N GLY A 142 -6.00 1.71 -0.24
CA GLY A 142 -5.43 1.08 0.94
C GLY A 142 -6.21 -0.12 1.46
N ILE A 143 -5.59 -0.82 2.39
CA ILE A 143 -6.16 -1.91 3.20
C ILE A 143 -6.03 -1.48 4.65
N GLY A 144 -7.11 -1.55 5.41
CA GLY A 144 -7.16 -1.06 6.77
C GLY A 144 -8.07 -1.88 7.70
N GLY A 145 -8.27 -1.36 8.90
CA GLY A 145 -9.00 -1.99 9.99
C GLY A 145 -8.10 -2.18 11.21
N ASN A 146 -8.47 -3.06 12.14
CA ASN A 146 -7.58 -3.44 13.25
C ASN A 146 -6.49 -4.42 12.76
N SER A 147 -5.75 -5.07 13.67
CA SER A 147 -4.67 -6.02 13.32
C SER A 147 -5.08 -7.09 12.28
N ASN A 148 -6.38 -7.38 12.12
CA ASN A 148 -6.87 -8.34 11.12
C ASN A 148 -6.76 -7.84 9.67
N TYR A 149 -6.46 -6.55 9.42
CA TYR A 149 -6.23 -6.05 8.06
C TYR A 149 -5.15 -6.85 7.33
N ALA A 150 -4.15 -7.35 8.05
CA ALA A 150 -3.08 -8.16 7.50
C ALA A 150 -3.57 -9.43 6.79
N LEU A 151 -4.69 -10.01 7.26
CA LEU A 151 -5.31 -11.16 6.62
C LEU A 151 -5.94 -10.83 5.25
N VAL A 152 -6.30 -9.58 4.98
CA VAL A 152 -6.75 -9.19 3.63
C VAL A 152 -5.62 -9.35 2.64
N GLY A 153 -4.46 -8.76 2.92
CA GLY A 153 -3.27 -8.92 2.08
C GLY A 153 -2.86 -10.39 1.93
N ALA A 154 -2.86 -11.13 3.04
CA ALA A 154 -2.44 -12.53 3.08
C ALA A 154 -3.35 -13.47 2.27
N LEU A 155 -4.67 -13.32 2.35
CA LEU A 155 -5.63 -14.27 1.78
C LEU A 155 -6.15 -13.88 0.40
N GLN A 156 -6.08 -12.60 0.03
CA GLN A 156 -6.56 -12.11 -1.27
C GLN A 156 -5.43 -11.72 -2.23
N GLY A 157 -4.24 -11.36 -1.73
CA GLY A 157 -3.12 -10.90 -2.54
C GLY A 157 -2.69 -11.90 -3.63
N TRP A 158 -2.68 -13.20 -3.30
CA TRP A 158 -2.37 -14.24 -4.27
C TRP A 158 -3.44 -14.33 -5.38
N GLN A 159 -4.72 -14.12 -5.07
CA GLN A 159 -5.82 -14.15 -6.06
C GLN A 159 -5.67 -13.00 -7.06
N VAL A 160 -5.40 -11.79 -6.55
CA VAL A 160 -5.16 -10.60 -7.37
C VAL A 160 -3.98 -10.82 -8.32
N ALA A 161 -2.87 -11.31 -7.79
CA ALA A 161 -1.67 -11.55 -8.58
C ALA A 161 -1.86 -12.66 -9.62
N ASN A 162 -2.46 -13.82 -9.25
CA ASN A 162 -2.70 -14.92 -10.17
C ASN A 162 -3.69 -14.56 -11.28
N ALA A 163 -4.77 -13.83 -10.96
CA ALA A 163 -5.72 -13.39 -11.97
C ALA A 163 -5.04 -12.47 -13.00
N ALA A 164 -4.28 -11.48 -12.51
CA ALA A 164 -3.55 -10.55 -13.36
C ALA A 164 -2.43 -11.24 -14.17
N GLU A 165 -1.76 -12.21 -13.57
CA GLU A 165 -0.71 -12.98 -14.22
C GLU A 165 -1.23 -13.81 -15.41
N ILE A 166 -2.37 -14.47 -15.25
CA ILE A 166 -3.00 -15.23 -16.34
C ILE A 166 -3.47 -14.28 -17.45
N LEU A 167 -3.98 -13.11 -17.11
CA LEU A 167 -4.49 -12.11 -18.05
C LEU A 167 -3.39 -11.22 -18.66
N ARG A 168 -2.14 -11.38 -18.28
CA ARG A 168 -1.00 -10.59 -18.77
C ARG A 168 -0.91 -10.53 -20.30
N GLU A 169 -1.22 -11.63 -20.97
CA GLU A 169 -1.18 -11.78 -22.42
C GLU A 169 -2.51 -11.44 -23.12
N TYR A 170 -3.51 -10.98 -22.39
CA TYR A 170 -4.78 -10.63 -22.98
C TYR A 170 -4.69 -9.30 -23.75
N ASP A 171 -4.85 -9.36 -25.08
CA ASP A 171 -4.75 -8.20 -25.96
C ASP A 171 -5.68 -7.04 -25.58
N GLY A 172 -6.81 -7.34 -24.93
CA GLY A 172 -7.77 -6.35 -24.42
C GLY A 172 -7.32 -5.60 -23.17
N TRP A 173 -6.13 -5.90 -22.62
CA TRP A 173 -5.53 -5.18 -21.49
C TRP A 173 -4.28 -4.40 -21.93
N PRO A 174 -4.43 -3.12 -22.33
CA PRO A 174 -3.32 -2.30 -22.84
C PRO A 174 -2.18 -2.16 -21.83
N GLU A 175 -0.95 -2.11 -22.32
CA GLU A 175 0.29 -2.03 -21.50
C GLU A 175 0.29 -0.83 -20.53
N ASN A 176 -0.26 0.32 -20.92
CA ASN A 176 -0.37 1.48 -20.02
C ASN A 176 -1.30 1.21 -18.84
N GLU A 177 -2.39 0.46 -19.01
CA GLU A 177 -3.28 0.07 -17.92
C GLU A 177 -2.63 -0.99 -17.04
N GLN A 178 -1.94 -1.97 -17.64
CA GLN A 178 -1.17 -2.96 -16.88
C GLN A 178 -0.09 -2.30 -16.01
N LYS A 179 0.57 -1.25 -16.48
CA LYS A 179 1.56 -0.49 -15.68
C LYS A 179 0.92 0.17 -14.46
N ILE A 180 -0.24 0.81 -14.63
CA ILE A 180 -1.00 1.40 -13.52
C ILE A 180 -1.41 0.33 -12.53
N PHE A 181 -1.90 -0.81 -13.02
CA PHE A 181 -2.32 -1.92 -12.19
C PHE A 181 -1.13 -2.55 -11.42
N ARG A 182 0.03 -2.75 -12.06
CA ARG A 182 1.26 -3.23 -11.40
C ARG A 182 1.70 -2.28 -10.29
N GLN A 183 1.66 -0.95 -10.55
CA GLN A 183 1.96 0.03 -9.51
C GLN A 183 0.98 -0.05 -8.33
N TRP A 184 -0.32 -0.21 -8.60
CA TRP A 184 -1.34 -0.40 -7.57
C TRP A 184 -1.12 -1.68 -6.75
N VAL A 185 -0.75 -2.79 -7.39
CA VAL A 185 -0.41 -4.04 -6.68
C VAL A 185 0.76 -3.81 -5.72
N TYR A 186 1.77 -3.05 -6.14
CA TYR A 186 2.87 -2.69 -5.26
C TYR A 186 2.41 -1.77 -4.11
N ASP A 187 1.73 -0.67 -4.43
CA ASP A 187 1.40 0.40 -3.47
C ASP A 187 0.38 -0.05 -2.41
N VAL A 188 -0.54 -0.94 -2.76
CA VAL A 188 -1.62 -1.38 -1.87
C VAL A 188 -1.37 -2.76 -1.31
N TRP A 189 -1.14 -3.76 -2.16
CA TRP A 189 -1.05 -5.17 -1.73
C TRP A 189 0.30 -5.51 -1.15
N TYR A 190 1.38 -5.29 -1.89
CA TYR A 190 2.72 -5.57 -1.37
C TYR A 190 3.01 -4.75 -0.11
N THR A 191 2.66 -3.47 -0.11
CA THR A 191 2.87 -2.59 1.05
C THR A 191 2.18 -3.11 2.31
N SER A 192 0.91 -3.53 2.21
CA SER A 192 0.17 -4.09 3.33
C SER A 192 0.77 -5.41 3.83
N ILE A 193 1.15 -6.30 2.90
CA ILE A 193 1.77 -7.59 3.23
C ILE A 193 3.14 -7.37 3.87
N TYR A 194 3.96 -6.47 3.30
CA TYR A 194 5.28 -6.14 3.84
C TYR A 194 5.18 -5.57 5.25
N ASP A 195 4.24 -4.65 5.49
CA ASP A 195 4.04 -4.07 6.81
C ASP A 195 3.78 -5.16 7.86
N PHE A 196 2.90 -6.09 7.56
CA PHE A 196 2.63 -7.21 8.45
C PHE A 196 3.83 -8.14 8.61
N THR A 197 4.44 -8.61 7.52
CA THR A 197 5.56 -9.58 7.58
C THR A 197 6.79 -8.98 8.28
N TYR A 198 7.00 -7.69 8.17
CA TYR A 198 8.11 -6.99 8.82
C TYR A 198 7.84 -6.70 10.29
N ARG A 199 6.67 -6.18 10.65
CA ARG A 199 6.34 -5.74 12.01
C ARG A 199 5.54 -6.77 12.82
N GLN A 200 4.82 -7.68 12.16
CA GLN A 200 3.92 -8.67 12.81
C GLN A 200 2.98 -8.02 13.83
N ASN A 201 2.33 -6.93 13.47
CA ASN A 201 1.50 -6.09 14.34
C ASN A 201 2.21 -5.63 15.63
N GLY A 202 3.54 -5.51 15.59
CA GLY A 202 4.37 -5.13 16.73
C GLY A 202 4.58 -6.26 17.77
N GLN A 203 4.29 -7.51 17.41
CA GLN A 203 4.32 -8.64 18.33
C GLN A 203 5.08 -9.84 17.77
N SER A 204 5.80 -10.54 18.62
CA SER A 204 6.50 -11.80 18.28
C SER A 204 5.66 -13.04 18.64
N ASP A 205 4.35 -12.96 18.53
CA ASP A 205 3.46 -14.04 18.94
C ASP A 205 3.54 -15.22 17.97
N PRO A 206 3.73 -16.45 18.47
CA PRO A 206 3.71 -17.66 17.65
C PRO A 206 2.47 -17.84 16.78
N HIS A 207 1.35 -17.26 17.20
CA HIS A 207 0.10 -17.27 16.44
C HIS A 207 0.27 -16.81 14.98
N TYR A 208 1.14 -15.85 14.72
CA TYR A 208 1.36 -15.35 13.38
C TYR A 208 2.19 -16.28 12.48
N HIS A 209 2.88 -17.26 13.03
CA HIS A 209 3.83 -18.08 12.27
C HIS A 209 3.21 -19.21 11.42
N SER A 210 1.91 -19.37 11.43
CA SER A 210 1.21 -20.39 10.64
C SER A 210 0.39 -19.74 9.51
N ASN A 211 -0.93 -19.73 9.62
CA ASN A 211 -1.81 -19.29 8.53
C ASN A 211 -1.59 -17.82 8.12
N TRP A 212 -1.31 -16.92 9.07
CA TRP A 212 -1.06 -15.52 8.77
C TRP A 212 0.19 -15.32 7.92
N ASN A 213 1.33 -15.83 8.38
CA ASN A 213 2.58 -15.77 7.63
C ASN A 213 2.53 -16.62 6.37
N GLY A 214 1.95 -17.81 6.43
CA GLY A 214 1.78 -18.69 5.28
C GLY A 214 1.06 -17.96 4.13
N GLY A 215 -0.08 -17.34 4.41
CA GLY A 215 -0.82 -16.55 3.45
C GLY A 215 -0.07 -15.30 2.97
N ALA A 216 0.57 -14.57 3.90
CA ALA A 216 1.32 -13.38 3.57
C ALA A 216 2.50 -13.66 2.62
N TYR A 217 3.30 -14.70 2.89
CA TYR A 217 4.42 -15.05 2.02
C TYR A 217 4.00 -15.71 0.72
N ASN A 218 2.91 -16.50 0.71
CA ASN A 218 2.30 -17.00 -0.51
C ASN A 218 1.89 -15.83 -1.43
N SER A 219 1.19 -14.84 -0.90
CA SER A 219 0.79 -13.65 -1.63
C SER A 219 1.98 -12.78 -2.07
N MET A 220 2.99 -12.61 -1.20
CA MET A 220 4.22 -11.90 -1.54
C MET A 220 4.98 -12.55 -2.70
N MET A 221 5.05 -13.88 -2.71
CA MET A 221 5.67 -14.64 -3.79
C MET A 221 4.93 -14.45 -5.12
N ALA A 222 3.61 -14.58 -5.11
CA ALA A 222 2.78 -14.34 -6.30
C ALA A 222 2.96 -12.92 -6.85
N ILE A 223 3.00 -11.91 -5.97
CA ILE A 223 3.23 -10.52 -6.35
C ILE A 223 4.64 -10.33 -6.93
N GLY A 224 5.67 -10.93 -6.33
CA GLY A 224 7.04 -10.86 -6.84
C GLY A 224 7.16 -11.42 -8.26
N ILE A 225 6.51 -12.56 -8.54
CA ILE A 225 6.45 -13.17 -9.89
C ILE A 225 5.68 -12.22 -10.84
N TYR A 226 4.48 -11.78 -10.47
CA TYR A 226 3.66 -10.93 -11.33
C TYR A 226 4.34 -9.59 -11.68
N LEU A 227 5.06 -9.00 -10.76
CA LEU A 227 5.79 -7.74 -10.96
C LEU A 227 7.15 -7.91 -11.66
N ASP A 228 7.62 -9.13 -11.92
CA ASP A 228 9.00 -9.43 -12.33
C ASP A 228 10.03 -8.84 -11.36
N ASP A 229 9.73 -8.89 -10.06
CA ASP A 229 10.58 -8.31 -9.03
C ASP A 229 11.28 -9.38 -8.17
N PRO A 230 12.55 -9.71 -8.46
CA PRO A 230 13.31 -10.71 -7.71
C PRO A 230 13.53 -10.30 -6.25
N PHE A 231 13.52 -9.02 -5.91
CA PHE A 231 13.64 -8.57 -4.52
C PHE A 231 12.45 -9.03 -3.67
N ILE A 232 11.23 -8.83 -4.19
CA ILE A 232 9.99 -9.22 -3.52
C ILE A 232 9.89 -10.75 -3.39
N TYR A 233 10.14 -11.47 -4.50
CA TYR A 233 10.15 -12.93 -4.50
C TYR A 233 11.14 -13.49 -3.47
N ASN A 234 12.36 -12.98 -3.47
CA ASN A 234 13.43 -13.42 -2.56
C ASN A 234 13.10 -13.15 -1.10
N GLN A 235 12.38 -12.07 -0.77
CA GLN A 235 11.93 -11.83 0.61
C GLN A 235 11.08 -12.99 1.13
N ALA A 236 10.12 -13.46 0.33
CA ALA A 236 9.28 -14.60 0.70
C ALA A 236 10.12 -15.89 0.83
N MET A 237 10.96 -16.19 -0.15
CA MET A 237 11.80 -17.39 -0.15
C MET A 237 12.81 -17.40 0.99
N GLN A 238 13.48 -16.27 1.25
CA GLN A 238 14.43 -16.13 2.35
C GLN A 238 13.75 -16.33 3.70
N TYR A 239 12.57 -15.77 3.89
CA TYR A 239 11.82 -16.01 5.11
C TYR A 239 11.45 -17.50 5.25
N LEU A 240 10.91 -18.10 4.23
CA LEU A 240 10.48 -19.50 4.26
C LEU A 240 11.64 -20.49 4.47
N LYS A 241 12.83 -20.17 3.97
CA LYS A 241 14.01 -21.04 4.05
C LYS A 241 14.96 -20.73 5.23
N GLN A 242 15.08 -19.46 5.60
CA GLN A 242 16.07 -19.02 6.61
C GLN A 242 15.47 -18.85 8.00
N SER A 243 14.44 -19.55 8.28
CA SER A 243 13.69 -19.45 9.51
C SER A 243 14.54 -19.31 10.73
N ASN A 244 14.10 -18.58 11.63
CA ASN A 244 14.51 -18.50 12.99
C ASN A 244 14.52 -17.14 13.58
N THR A 245 13.39 -16.62 13.58
CA THR A 245 13.16 -15.24 13.90
C THR A 245 12.77 -15.07 15.36
N ASN A 246 12.38 -16.14 16.02
CA ASN A 246 11.93 -16.04 17.40
C ASN A 246 12.59 -17.10 18.28
N ALA A 247 13.34 -16.68 19.29
CA ALA A 247 14.01 -17.58 20.25
C ALA A 247 13.02 -18.48 20.98
N SER A 248 11.78 -18.02 21.24
CA SER A 248 10.75 -18.83 21.89
C SER A 248 10.23 -19.98 21.00
N LEU A 249 10.32 -19.85 19.68
CA LEU A 249 10.02 -20.95 18.76
C LEU A 249 11.09 -22.03 18.75
N LYS A 250 12.37 -21.67 19.00
CA LYS A 250 13.44 -22.65 19.13
C LYS A 250 13.18 -23.68 20.23
N GLU A 251 12.66 -23.24 21.36
CA GLU A 251 12.34 -24.11 22.49
C GLU A 251 11.14 -25.02 22.20
N GLY A 252 10.20 -24.56 21.36
CA GLY A 252 9.04 -25.35 20.94
C GLY A 252 9.33 -26.39 19.86
N LEU A 253 10.40 -26.22 19.09
CA LEU A 253 10.80 -27.13 18.02
C LEU A 253 11.57 -28.32 18.60
N CYS A 254 10.95 -29.38 18.94
CA CYS A 254 11.44 -30.73 19.28
C CYS A 254 12.92 -30.92 19.61
N GLY A 255 13.68 -29.87 19.90
CA GLY A 255 15.10 -29.89 20.18
C GLY A 255 16.01 -30.31 19.04
N ASN A 256 15.48 -30.44 17.83
CA ASN A 256 16.27 -30.81 16.65
C ASN A 256 16.34 -29.62 15.66
N GLU A 257 17.36 -28.78 15.84
CA GLU A 257 17.60 -27.61 15.00
C GLU A 257 17.77 -27.94 13.50
N ALA A 258 18.16 -29.17 13.16
CA ALA A 258 18.32 -29.61 11.78
C ALA A 258 16.98 -29.79 11.03
N LEU A 259 15.88 -29.89 11.76
CA LEU A 259 14.53 -30.01 11.24
C LEU A 259 13.75 -28.69 11.30
N ASN A 260 14.39 -27.60 11.71
CA ASN A 260 13.81 -26.27 11.62
C ASN A 260 13.46 -25.96 10.18
N GLY A 261 12.20 -26.09 9.91
CA GLY A 261 11.73 -26.27 8.60
C GLY A 261 11.28 -25.05 7.90
N ILE A 262 10.82 -25.35 6.75
CA ILE A 262 10.07 -24.51 5.91
C ILE A 262 9.18 -23.68 6.79
N ASN A 263 9.19 -22.43 6.68
CA ASN A 263 8.30 -21.51 7.31
C ASN A 263 8.26 -21.41 8.81
N GLN A 264 9.30 -21.65 9.49
CA GLN A 264 9.39 -21.04 10.79
C GLN A 264 8.28 -21.22 11.80
N GLY A 265 7.80 -22.39 11.96
CA GLY A 265 6.80 -22.66 12.96
C GLY A 265 5.49 -23.20 12.42
N TYR A 266 5.37 -23.32 11.11
CA TYR A 266 4.23 -24.01 10.55
C TYR A 266 4.19 -25.49 10.96
N LEU A 267 5.33 -26.21 10.79
CA LEU A 267 5.50 -27.58 11.27
C LEU A 267 6.34 -27.57 12.54
N VAL A 268 5.74 -27.92 13.65
CA VAL A 268 6.32 -27.72 14.99
C VAL A 268 6.78 -28.96 15.69
N HIS A 269 6.22 -30.15 15.36
CA HIS A 269 6.60 -31.43 15.93
C HIS A 269 6.72 -32.50 14.87
N PHE A 270 7.75 -33.35 15.02
CA PHE A 270 8.13 -34.38 14.08
C PHE A 270 8.10 -35.74 14.79
N PHE A 271 7.16 -36.59 14.40
CA PHE A 271 7.00 -37.93 14.95
C PHE A 271 7.67 -38.94 14.03
N ASP A 272 8.75 -39.56 14.52
CA ASP A 272 9.42 -40.68 13.87
C ASP A 272 8.44 -41.84 13.77
N VAL A 273 8.03 -42.20 12.57
CA VAL A 273 6.95 -43.15 12.31
C VAL A 273 7.33 -44.56 12.74
N ASP A 274 8.58 -44.96 12.58
CA ASP A 274 9.03 -46.29 12.95
C ASP A 274 9.03 -46.43 14.48
N SER A 275 9.62 -45.49 15.19
CA SER A 275 9.61 -45.45 16.66
C SER A 275 8.20 -45.37 17.22
N LEU A 276 7.30 -44.61 16.57
CA LEU A 276 5.89 -44.51 16.95
C LEU A 276 5.20 -45.87 16.82
N ASN A 277 5.31 -46.53 15.68
CA ASN A 277 4.69 -47.81 15.40
C ASN A 277 5.24 -48.93 16.32
N GLU A 278 6.55 -48.96 16.59
CA GLU A 278 7.16 -49.88 17.55
C GLU A 278 6.61 -49.67 18.96
N SER A 279 6.47 -48.42 19.40
CA SER A 279 5.90 -48.12 20.72
C SER A 279 4.45 -48.55 20.82
N LEU A 280 3.65 -48.39 19.79
CA LEU A 280 2.25 -48.84 19.78
C LEU A 280 2.15 -50.38 19.80
N ALA A 281 2.95 -51.05 18.99
CA ALA A 281 3.02 -52.51 18.94
C ALA A 281 3.43 -53.11 20.30
N SER A 282 4.41 -52.52 20.98
CA SER A 282 4.88 -52.96 22.33
C SER A 282 3.77 -52.86 23.38
N LYS A 283 2.79 -51.98 23.19
CA LYS A 283 1.59 -51.80 24.03
C LYS A 283 0.44 -52.67 23.61
N GLY A 284 0.60 -53.52 22.57
CA GLY A 284 -0.48 -54.35 22.04
C GLY A 284 -1.54 -53.54 21.24
N ILE A 285 -1.21 -52.34 20.83
CA ILE A 285 -2.09 -51.45 20.06
C ILE A 285 -1.89 -51.75 18.56
N ASN A 286 -2.92 -52.31 17.91
CA ASN A 286 -2.89 -52.65 16.51
C ASN A 286 -3.25 -51.45 15.62
N VAL A 287 -2.38 -50.44 15.61
CA VAL A 287 -2.46 -49.26 14.73
C VAL A 287 -1.08 -49.08 14.11
N LYS A 288 -1.05 -48.78 12.82
CA LYS A 288 0.16 -48.45 12.10
C LYS A 288 -0.03 -47.13 11.34
N TYR A 289 0.79 -46.15 11.68
CA TYR A 289 0.85 -44.90 10.94
C TYR A 289 1.83 -45.00 9.78
N HIS A 290 1.62 -44.18 8.78
CA HIS A 290 2.45 -44.10 7.58
C HIS A 290 2.93 -42.67 7.36
N SER A 291 4.14 -42.53 6.86
CA SER A 291 4.65 -41.29 6.25
C SER A 291 5.50 -41.65 5.03
N PRO A 292 5.45 -40.88 3.94
CA PRO A 292 6.32 -41.08 2.77
C PRO A 292 7.80 -40.77 3.06
N ILE A 293 8.04 -40.06 4.16
CA ILE A 293 9.35 -39.72 4.73
C ILE A 293 9.46 -40.33 6.14
N LYS A 294 10.55 -40.08 6.83
CA LYS A 294 10.73 -40.60 8.19
C LYS A 294 9.70 -40.10 9.20
N TYR A 295 9.11 -38.89 8.97
CA TYR A 295 8.35 -38.17 9.96
C TYR A 295 6.90 -37.88 9.52
N LEU A 296 5.95 -37.98 10.47
CA LEU A 296 4.70 -37.25 10.44
C LEU A 296 4.92 -35.91 11.16
N CYS A 297 4.48 -34.81 10.53
CA CYS A 297 4.83 -33.49 11.03
C CYS A 297 3.58 -32.72 11.45
N GLN A 298 3.43 -32.50 12.74
CA GLN A 298 2.32 -31.75 13.32
C GLN A 298 2.43 -30.27 12.99
N ASN A 299 1.35 -29.71 12.44
CA ASN A 299 1.33 -28.27 12.19
C ASN A 299 0.92 -27.46 13.42
N GLN A 300 1.22 -26.20 13.37
CA GLN A 300 1.05 -25.26 14.44
C GLN A 300 -0.43 -25.12 14.88
N GLU A 301 -1.35 -25.00 13.96
CA GLU A 301 -2.77 -24.74 14.23
C GLU A 301 -3.56 -26.01 14.61
N SER A 302 -2.92 -27.18 14.65
CA SER A 302 -3.59 -28.47 14.89
C SER A 302 -4.36 -28.54 16.23
N GLY A 303 -3.92 -27.79 17.22
CA GLY A 303 -4.57 -27.72 18.53
C GLY A 303 -5.70 -26.70 18.63
N ARG A 304 -5.79 -25.79 17.68
CA ARG A 304 -6.81 -24.74 17.65
C ARG A 304 -8.12 -25.25 17.04
N ASP A 305 -8.11 -25.48 15.76
CA ASP A 305 -9.19 -26.09 14.98
C ASP A 305 -8.64 -26.56 13.63
N GLN A 306 -9.38 -27.44 12.95
CA GLN A 306 -8.91 -27.98 11.69
C GLN A 306 -9.03 -26.98 10.51
N PRO A 307 -10.06 -26.12 10.41
CA PRO A 307 -10.10 -25.12 9.35
C PRO A 307 -8.87 -24.21 9.29
N HIS A 308 -8.36 -23.71 10.42
CA HIS A 308 -7.13 -22.88 10.41
C HIS A 308 -5.89 -23.70 10.05
N ALA A 309 -5.82 -24.97 10.52
CA ALA A 309 -4.74 -25.87 10.15
C ALA A 309 -4.74 -26.17 8.63
N GLU A 310 -5.92 -26.32 8.04
CA GLU A 310 -6.11 -26.54 6.59
C GLU A 310 -5.80 -25.30 5.78
N VAL A 311 -6.21 -24.10 6.22
CA VAL A 311 -5.85 -22.84 5.57
C VAL A 311 -4.32 -22.69 5.54
N ALA A 312 -3.65 -22.91 6.65
CA ALA A 312 -2.19 -22.83 6.71
C ALA A 312 -1.52 -23.82 5.74
N MET A 313 -2.00 -25.07 5.70
CA MET A 313 -1.48 -26.07 4.76
C MET A 313 -1.72 -25.65 3.31
N GLY A 314 -2.91 -25.19 2.98
CA GLY A 314 -3.27 -24.75 1.65
C GLY A 314 -2.38 -23.60 1.16
N GLN A 315 -2.18 -22.58 1.98
CA GLN A 315 -1.30 -21.45 1.65
C GLN A 315 0.16 -21.89 1.43
N MET A 316 0.65 -22.82 2.24
CA MET A 316 2.00 -23.33 2.10
C MET A 316 2.19 -24.20 0.86
N THR A 317 1.21 -25.05 0.53
CA THR A 317 1.26 -25.86 -0.71
C THR A 317 1.21 -24.97 -1.95
N GLN A 318 0.44 -23.88 -1.91
CA GLN A 318 0.43 -22.88 -2.98
C GLN A 318 1.80 -22.20 -3.14
N ALA A 319 2.43 -21.78 -2.03
CA ALA A 319 3.77 -21.19 -2.08
C ALA A 319 4.80 -22.15 -2.67
N CYS A 320 4.76 -23.43 -2.26
CA CYS A 320 5.62 -24.46 -2.82
C CYS A 320 5.39 -24.67 -4.32
N GLU A 321 4.13 -24.65 -4.76
CA GLU A 321 3.79 -24.82 -6.18
C GLU A 321 4.24 -23.61 -7.02
N GLN A 322 4.07 -22.40 -6.52
CA GLN A 322 4.58 -21.21 -7.20
C GLN A 322 6.11 -21.23 -7.36
N ALA A 323 6.83 -21.66 -6.33
CA ALA A 323 8.28 -21.84 -6.43
C ALA A 323 8.66 -22.92 -7.45
N TRP A 324 7.97 -24.08 -7.42
CA TRP A 324 8.16 -25.17 -8.36
C TRP A 324 7.95 -24.72 -9.80
N ASN A 325 6.90 -23.98 -10.05
CA ASN A 325 6.58 -23.46 -11.39
C ASN A 325 7.66 -22.52 -11.91
N GLN A 326 8.40 -21.87 -11.02
CA GLN A 326 9.55 -21.04 -11.37
C GLN A 326 10.87 -21.84 -11.48
N GLY A 327 10.87 -23.11 -11.07
CA GLY A 327 12.04 -24.00 -11.10
C GLY A 327 12.84 -23.99 -9.79
N ASP A 328 12.22 -23.62 -8.66
CA ASP A 328 12.81 -23.76 -7.33
C ASP A 328 12.02 -24.81 -6.52
N ASP A 329 12.71 -25.80 -6.01
CA ASP A 329 12.07 -26.90 -5.26
C ASP A 329 11.93 -26.56 -3.76
N LEU A 330 10.98 -25.69 -3.45
CA LEU A 330 10.63 -25.41 -2.07
C LEU A 330 9.97 -26.62 -1.37
N TRP A 331 9.39 -27.54 -2.15
CA TRP A 331 8.83 -28.79 -1.63
C TRP A 331 9.89 -29.70 -0.99
N ASP A 332 11.13 -29.69 -1.54
CA ASP A 332 12.25 -30.49 -1.04
C ASP A 332 12.87 -29.90 0.25
N PHE A 333 12.58 -28.65 0.58
CA PHE A 333 13.27 -27.98 1.67
C PHE A 333 13.22 -28.80 2.96
N ASN A 334 14.39 -28.97 3.61
CA ASN A 334 14.59 -29.83 4.78
C ASN A 334 14.14 -31.30 4.60
N GLY A 335 14.34 -31.86 3.42
CA GLY A 335 14.09 -33.28 3.15
C GLY A 335 12.61 -33.62 3.02
N GLN A 336 11.89 -32.80 2.32
CA GLN A 336 10.47 -33.03 1.98
C GLN A 336 9.52 -33.06 3.20
N ILE A 337 9.84 -32.31 4.26
CA ILE A 337 9.03 -32.36 5.49
C ILE A 337 7.55 -31.96 5.26
N MET A 338 7.26 -31.22 4.18
CA MET A 338 5.89 -30.91 3.81
C MET A 338 5.08 -32.16 3.49
N ALA A 339 5.69 -33.24 2.93
CA ALA A 339 5.00 -34.51 2.74
C ALA A 339 4.50 -35.10 4.07
N GLY A 340 5.35 -35.07 5.10
CA GLY A 340 4.96 -35.49 6.45
C GLY A 340 3.88 -34.62 7.09
N GLY A 341 3.89 -33.33 6.79
CA GLY A 341 2.87 -32.38 7.26
C GLY A 341 1.52 -32.60 6.60
N ILE A 342 1.51 -32.79 5.28
CA ILE A 342 0.29 -33.11 4.51
C ILE A 342 -0.30 -34.44 4.99
N GLU A 343 0.52 -35.50 5.10
CA GLU A 343 0.05 -36.80 5.59
C GLU A 343 -0.45 -36.73 7.03
N TYR A 344 0.20 -35.94 7.91
CA TYR A 344 -0.31 -35.70 9.26
C TYR A 344 -1.71 -35.08 9.26
N LEU A 345 -1.88 -33.98 8.56
CA LEU A 345 -3.17 -33.25 8.54
C LEU A 345 -4.26 -34.09 7.84
N ALA A 346 -3.93 -34.70 6.70
CA ALA A 346 -4.84 -35.55 5.93
C ALA A 346 -5.24 -36.81 6.71
N GLY A 347 -4.30 -37.45 7.41
CA GLY A 347 -4.57 -38.63 8.22
C GLY A 347 -5.57 -38.35 9.33
N PHE A 348 -5.42 -37.23 10.04
CA PHE A 348 -6.38 -36.81 11.05
C PHE A 348 -7.77 -36.49 10.48
N ASN A 349 -7.82 -35.69 9.40
CA ASN A 349 -9.09 -35.22 8.84
C ASN A 349 -9.81 -36.28 8.03
N SER A 350 -9.11 -37.24 7.39
CA SER A 350 -9.72 -38.31 6.57
C SER A 350 -10.03 -39.59 7.32
N ALA A 351 -9.58 -39.77 8.56
CA ALA A 351 -9.88 -40.97 9.35
C ALA A 351 -11.39 -41.11 9.60
N ASP A 352 -11.86 -42.34 9.60
CA ASP A 352 -13.29 -42.62 9.85
C ASP A 352 -13.62 -42.41 11.31
N ASN A 353 -14.82 -41.88 11.60
CA ASN A 353 -15.26 -41.63 13.00
C ASN A 353 -15.35 -42.91 13.83
N ASN A 354 -15.50 -44.06 13.18
CA ASN A 354 -15.55 -45.39 13.83
C ASN A 354 -14.17 -45.96 14.13
N ASP A 355 -13.08 -45.35 13.60
CA ASP A 355 -11.71 -45.77 13.89
C ASP A 355 -11.18 -45.19 15.21
N SER A 356 -11.85 -45.57 16.29
CA SER A 356 -11.58 -45.05 17.62
C SER A 356 -10.16 -45.39 18.13
N ILE A 357 -9.55 -46.49 17.68
CA ILE A 357 -8.20 -46.85 18.05
C ILE A 357 -7.17 -45.99 17.35
N PHE A 358 -7.36 -45.76 16.04
CA PHE A 358 -6.49 -44.87 15.26
C PHE A 358 -6.54 -43.46 15.85
N MET A 359 -7.72 -42.87 16.01
CA MET A 359 -7.89 -41.53 16.49
C MET A 359 -7.42 -41.33 17.95
N LYS A 360 -7.67 -42.30 18.83
CA LYS A 360 -7.24 -42.24 20.23
C LYS A 360 -5.71 -42.23 20.38
N ASN A 361 -5.01 -42.84 19.45
CA ASN A 361 -3.57 -42.95 19.50
C ASN A 361 -2.88 -42.02 18.46
N TYR A 362 -3.62 -41.06 17.90
CA TYR A 362 -3.04 -40.13 16.93
C TYR A 362 -1.88 -39.38 17.54
N PRO A 363 -0.73 -39.31 16.87
CA PRO A 363 0.45 -38.67 17.45
C PRO A 363 0.23 -37.16 17.63
N VAL A 364 0.44 -36.71 18.84
CA VAL A 364 0.27 -35.32 19.21
C VAL A 364 1.24 -34.96 20.33
N LYS A 365 1.72 -33.74 20.27
CA LYS A 365 2.44 -33.11 21.37
C LYS A 365 1.79 -31.77 21.68
N ASP A 366 1.56 -31.54 22.96
CA ASP A 366 0.99 -30.27 23.43
C ASP A 366 2.00 -29.17 23.29
N TRP A 367 1.65 -28.15 22.54
CA TRP A 367 2.58 -27.05 22.28
C TRP A 367 1.94 -25.66 22.34
N TRP A 368 0.64 -25.59 22.18
CA TRP A 368 -0.07 -24.35 21.90
C TRP A 368 -0.69 -23.68 23.08
N ILE A 369 -0.36 -24.07 24.26
CA ILE A 369 -1.07 -23.70 25.48
C ILE A 369 -0.95 -22.19 25.81
N THR A 370 -0.13 -21.45 25.12
CA THR A 370 0.20 -20.07 25.49
C THR A 370 0.19 -19.06 24.34
N CYS A 371 -0.86 -19.02 23.51
CA CYS A 371 -1.08 -17.85 22.68
C CYS A 371 -1.68 -16.72 23.52
N THR A 372 -0.88 -15.72 23.85
CA THR A 372 -1.33 -14.56 24.64
C THR A 372 -2.22 -13.61 23.85
N VAL A 373 -2.06 -13.55 22.53
CA VAL A 373 -2.80 -12.64 21.64
C VAL A 373 -4.21 -13.14 21.37
N CYS A 374 -4.43 -14.46 21.31
CA CYS A 374 -5.75 -15.03 20.99
C CYS A 374 -6.68 -15.14 22.19
N GLY A 375 -6.35 -14.57 23.32
CA GLY A 375 -7.20 -14.63 24.51
C GLY A 375 -7.31 -16.01 25.16
N ASN A 376 -6.39 -16.92 24.91
CA ASN A 376 -6.13 -18.19 25.64
C ASN A 376 -7.22 -19.26 25.69
N SER A 377 -8.44 -19.02 25.23
CA SER A 377 -9.53 -19.94 25.57
C SER A 377 -9.80 -21.02 24.53
N ASN A 378 -9.11 -21.03 23.42
CA ASN A 378 -9.49 -21.84 22.24
C ASN A 378 -8.49 -22.95 21.86
N TYR A 379 -7.35 -23.05 22.52
CA TYR A 379 -6.39 -24.12 22.25
C TYR A 379 -6.51 -25.26 23.23
N THR A 380 -6.73 -26.46 22.71
CA THR A 380 -6.81 -27.68 23.51
C THR A 380 -5.42 -28.33 23.64
N SER A 381 -5.18 -29.02 24.75
CA SER A 381 -4.05 -29.95 24.84
C SER A 381 -4.34 -31.13 23.91
N GLY A 382 -3.78 -31.13 22.72
CA GLY A 382 -3.99 -32.19 21.75
C GLY A 382 -4.45 -31.65 20.39
N VAL A 383 -4.70 -32.56 19.44
CA VAL A 383 -5.28 -32.20 18.13
C VAL A 383 -6.75 -31.88 18.31
N SER A 384 -7.17 -30.70 17.83
CA SER A 384 -8.57 -30.27 17.94
C SER A 384 -9.47 -31.00 16.97
N TYR A 385 -10.62 -31.44 17.45
CA TYR A 385 -11.69 -32.03 16.61
C TYR A 385 -12.61 -30.97 16.01
N SER A 386 -12.47 -29.71 16.40
CA SER A 386 -13.30 -28.61 15.91
C SER A 386 -13.13 -28.41 14.41
N GLY A 387 -14.24 -28.48 13.67
CA GLY A 387 -14.25 -28.33 12.22
C GLY A 387 -13.57 -29.45 11.44
N ARG A 388 -13.26 -30.59 12.08
CA ARG A 388 -12.60 -31.74 11.45
C ARG A 388 -13.41 -32.25 10.25
N THR A 389 -12.82 -32.20 9.08
CA THR A 389 -13.41 -32.67 7.82
C THR A 389 -12.33 -32.85 6.75
N PRO A 390 -12.42 -33.84 5.86
CA PRO A 390 -11.58 -33.88 4.67
C PRO A 390 -12.15 -33.03 3.52
N ASN A 391 -13.33 -32.41 3.69
CA ASN A 391 -14.06 -31.73 2.63
C ASN A 391 -13.50 -30.33 2.37
N THR A 392 -12.23 -30.25 1.98
CA THR A 392 -11.55 -29.02 1.57
C THR A 392 -10.81 -29.23 0.27
N ASN A 393 -10.41 -28.16 -0.37
CA ASN A 393 -9.77 -28.18 -1.69
C ASN A 393 -8.23 -28.18 -1.64
N ILE A 394 -7.62 -28.43 -0.47
CA ILE A 394 -6.17 -28.24 -0.27
C ILE A 394 -5.32 -29.48 -0.57
N TRP A 395 -5.91 -30.65 -0.67
CA TRP A 395 -5.17 -31.91 -0.66
C TRP A 395 -4.44 -32.18 -1.97
N TYR A 396 -5.03 -31.78 -3.10
CA TYR A 396 -4.59 -32.23 -4.40
C TYR A 396 -3.24 -31.65 -4.83
N ILE A 397 -2.96 -30.39 -4.55
CA ILE A 397 -1.68 -29.74 -4.94
C ILE A 397 -0.51 -30.54 -4.36
N GLY A 398 -0.52 -30.79 -3.06
CA GLY A 398 0.53 -31.57 -2.41
C GLY A 398 0.54 -33.03 -2.82
N TYR A 399 -0.61 -33.64 -3.01
CA TYR A 399 -0.68 -35.02 -3.52
C TYR A 399 -0.09 -35.12 -4.94
N ASN A 400 -0.43 -34.21 -5.84
CA ASN A 400 0.13 -34.16 -7.19
C ASN A 400 1.65 -34.08 -7.17
N HIS A 401 2.20 -33.16 -6.39
CA HIS A 401 3.64 -33.03 -6.29
C HIS A 401 4.28 -34.34 -5.76
N PHE A 402 3.90 -34.77 -4.57
CA PHE A 402 4.61 -35.89 -3.94
C PHE A 402 4.28 -37.25 -4.55
N ALA A 403 3.04 -37.49 -4.93
CA ALA A 403 2.65 -38.77 -5.49
C ALA A 403 2.93 -38.87 -7.01
N ASN A 404 2.52 -37.86 -7.80
CA ASN A 404 2.63 -37.95 -9.25
C ASN A 404 4.02 -37.57 -9.76
N ARG A 405 4.63 -36.51 -9.23
CA ARG A 405 5.96 -36.02 -9.67
C ARG A 405 7.11 -36.73 -8.95
N MET A 406 6.97 -36.97 -7.62
CA MET A 406 8.04 -37.54 -6.79
C MET A 406 7.89 -39.06 -6.55
N CYS A 407 6.84 -39.69 -7.03
CA CYS A 407 6.57 -41.11 -6.89
C CYS A 407 6.48 -41.58 -5.42
N LEU A 408 6.10 -40.72 -4.49
CA LEU A 408 5.97 -41.10 -3.10
C LEU A 408 4.59 -41.68 -2.80
N TYR A 409 4.54 -42.60 -1.86
CA TYR A 409 3.27 -43.18 -1.43
C TYR A 409 2.59 -42.27 -0.38
N MET A 410 1.49 -41.64 -0.78
CA MET A 410 0.74 -40.61 0.01
C MET A 410 -0.70 -41.10 0.34
N PRO A 411 -0.86 -42.11 1.22
CA PRO A 411 -2.17 -42.79 1.40
C PRO A 411 -3.20 -41.89 2.11
N TYR A 412 -2.79 -41.03 3.04
CA TYR A 412 -3.74 -40.19 3.77
C TYR A 412 -4.19 -38.98 2.94
N ALA A 413 -3.28 -38.34 2.24
CA ALA A 413 -3.61 -37.28 1.30
C ALA A 413 -4.53 -37.79 0.19
N LYS A 414 -4.26 -39.00 -0.36
CA LYS A 414 -5.13 -39.66 -1.33
C LYS A 414 -6.53 -39.87 -0.78
N LYS A 415 -6.63 -40.45 0.43
CA LYS A 415 -7.93 -40.70 1.07
C LYS A 415 -8.70 -39.39 1.37
N ALA A 416 -8.00 -38.35 1.80
CA ALA A 416 -8.62 -37.05 2.06
C ALA A 416 -9.14 -36.42 0.76
N TRP A 417 -8.35 -36.41 -0.28
CA TRP A 417 -8.75 -35.92 -1.60
C TRP A 417 -9.93 -36.71 -2.17
N GLU A 418 -9.89 -38.08 -2.17
CA GLU A 418 -10.99 -38.92 -2.64
C GLU A 418 -12.29 -38.66 -1.89
N LYS A 419 -12.24 -38.42 -0.59
CA LYS A 419 -13.40 -38.05 0.23
C LYS A 419 -13.92 -36.66 -0.14
N ALA A 420 -13.05 -35.67 -0.28
CA ALA A 420 -13.42 -34.34 -0.74
C ALA A 420 -14.09 -34.39 -2.13
N ALA A 421 -13.47 -35.07 -3.08
CA ALA A 421 -13.97 -35.23 -4.44
C ALA A 421 -15.32 -35.96 -4.54
N SER A 422 -15.63 -36.84 -3.58
CA SER A 422 -16.90 -37.58 -3.54
C SER A 422 -18.02 -36.86 -2.80
N SER A 423 -17.69 -35.93 -1.88
CA SER A 423 -18.66 -35.31 -0.98
C SER A 423 -19.20 -33.97 -1.46
N TRP A 424 -18.49 -33.29 -2.35
CA TRP A 424 -18.97 -32.04 -2.96
C TRP A 424 -19.55 -32.27 -4.35
N SER A 425 -20.63 -31.56 -4.68
CA SER A 425 -21.15 -31.52 -6.04
C SER A 425 -20.19 -30.70 -6.93
N GLY A 426 -18.99 -31.22 -7.16
CA GLY A 426 -17.96 -30.51 -7.90
C GLY A 426 -16.57 -30.91 -7.45
N GLY A 427 -16.47 -31.79 -6.44
CA GLY A 427 -15.18 -32.30 -5.98
C GLY A 427 -14.31 -31.21 -5.36
N CYS A 428 -13.03 -31.21 -5.71
CA CYS A 428 -12.08 -30.19 -5.29
C CYS A 428 -12.20 -28.90 -6.10
N GLU A 429 -13.25 -28.74 -6.88
CA GLU A 429 -13.47 -27.55 -7.69
C GLU A 429 -14.08 -26.42 -6.83
N TRP A 430 -13.30 -25.40 -6.60
CA TRP A 430 -13.68 -24.25 -5.77
C TRP A 430 -14.89 -23.54 -6.32
N GLY A 431 -15.80 -23.22 -5.43
CA GLY A 431 -17.00 -22.45 -5.76
C GLY A 431 -17.98 -23.20 -6.68
N ALA A 432 -17.90 -24.52 -6.81
CA ALA A 432 -18.85 -25.31 -7.55
C ALA A 432 -20.21 -25.42 -6.87
N GLY A 433 -21.28 -25.36 -7.65
CA GLY A 433 -22.67 -25.52 -7.20
C GLY A 433 -23.40 -24.22 -6.87
N ALA A 434 -24.61 -24.34 -6.33
CA ALA A 434 -25.55 -23.23 -6.12
C ALA A 434 -25.03 -22.13 -5.15
N ASN A 435 -24.05 -22.45 -4.34
CA ASN A 435 -23.42 -21.54 -3.38
C ASN A 435 -21.94 -21.21 -3.72
N ALA A 436 -21.58 -21.32 -4.98
CA ALA A 436 -20.23 -21.08 -5.46
C ALA A 436 -19.62 -19.77 -4.96
N TRP A 437 -20.41 -18.74 -4.87
CA TRP A 437 -20.05 -17.39 -4.43
C TRP A 437 -20.10 -17.19 -2.91
N GLN A 438 -20.56 -18.18 -2.14
CA GLN A 438 -20.53 -18.18 -0.67
C GLN A 438 -19.33 -18.96 -0.12
N ASN A 439 -18.77 -19.85 -0.94
CA ASN A 439 -17.63 -20.68 -0.59
C ASN A 439 -16.34 -20.11 -1.22
N TYR A 440 -16.15 -18.81 -1.13
CA TYR A 440 -14.83 -18.27 -1.39
C TYR A 440 -13.87 -18.94 -0.42
N SER A 441 -12.76 -19.33 -0.93
CA SER A 441 -11.76 -20.08 -0.17
C SER A 441 -10.51 -19.24 0.00
N ASP A 442 -9.98 -19.24 1.18
CA ASP A 442 -8.66 -18.70 1.48
C ASP A 442 -7.56 -19.42 0.68
N ASN A 443 -7.88 -20.56 0.10
CA ASN A 443 -6.96 -21.40 -0.66
C ASN A 443 -7.39 -21.56 -2.13
N ALA A 444 -6.41 -21.79 -3.02
CA ALA A 444 -6.70 -22.14 -4.40
C ALA A 444 -7.53 -23.42 -4.49
N GLY A 445 -8.56 -23.35 -5.31
CA GLY A 445 -9.35 -24.49 -5.69
C GLY A 445 -8.86 -25.15 -6.98
N PHE A 446 -9.77 -25.86 -7.62
CA PHE A 446 -9.57 -26.46 -8.95
C PHE A 446 -8.48 -27.54 -8.99
N GLY A 447 -8.31 -28.27 -7.88
CA GLY A 447 -7.27 -29.28 -7.75
C GLY A 447 -7.34 -30.37 -8.82
N ASP A 448 -8.55 -30.90 -9.07
CA ASP A 448 -8.76 -31.94 -10.07
C ASP A 448 -8.58 -31.42 -11.50
N LEU A 449 -8.89 -30.13 -11.76
CA LEU A 449 -8.72 -29.52 -13.08
C LEU A 449 -7.25 -29.13 -13.31
N MET A 450 -6.70 -28.34 -12.40
CA MET A 450 -5.44 -27.62 -12.62
C MET A 450 -4.20 -28.45 -12.25
N HIS A 451 -4.30 -29.34 -11.26
CA HIS A 451 -3.13 -30.05 -10.71
C HIS A 451 -3.18 -31.58 -10.90
N ASN A 452 -4.00 -32.09 -11.81
CA ASN A 452 -4.10 -33.52 -12.08
C ASN A 452 -3.13 -33.91 -13.20
N GLU A 453 -1.88 -34.13 -12.84
CA GLU A 453 -0.84 -34.63 -13.76
C GLU A 453 -0.80 -36.17 -13.80
N ASP A 454 -0.31 -36.70 -14.89
CA ASP A 454 -0.03 -38.16 -15.00
C ASP A 454 1.15 -38.49 -14.05
N SER A 455 1.01 -39.61 -13.33
CA SER A 455 2.05 -40.04 -12.41
C SER A 455 3.31 -40.46 -13.20
N LEU A 456 4.45 -39.93 -12.80
CA LEU A 456 5.75 -40.33 -13.33
C LEU A 456 6.11 -41.76 -12.85
N THR A 457 6.91 -42.47 -13.64
CA THR A 457 7.53 -43.75 -13.26
C THR A 457 8.94 -43.58 -12.69
N THR A 458 9.55 -42.44 -12.99
CA THR A 458 10.84 -42.02 -12.43
C THR A 458 10.67 -40.60 -11.88
N PRO A 459 10.99 -40.34 -10.61
CA PRO A 459 10.80 -39.03 -10.02
C PRO A 459 11.75 -37.98 -10.61
N TYR A 460 11.44 -36.71 -10.40
CA TYR A 460 12.41 -35.65 -10.58
C TYR A 460 13.59 -35.85 -9.64
N THR A 461 14.78 -35.47 -10.11
CA THR A 461 15.96 -35.40 -9.27
C THR A 461 15.87 -34.17 -8.41
N ARG A 462 16.04 -34.33 -7.09
CA ARG A 462 15.97 -33.21 -6.15
C ARG A 462 17.24 -32.38 -6.21
N LEU A 463 17.06 -31.09 -6.50
CA LEU A 463 18.16 -30.13 -6.64
C LEU A 463 18.10 -29.08 -5.54
N ARG A 464 19.28 -28.56 -5.18
CA ARG A 464 19.43 -27.42 -4.27
C ARG A 464 20.52 -26.48 -4.77
N GLY A 465 20.24 -25.18 -4.77
CA GLY A 465 21.21 -24.17 -5.16
C GLY A 465 21.96 -23.59 -3.96
N THR A 466 23.25 -23.37 -4.13
CA THR A 466 24.07 -22.56 -3.25
C THR A 466 24.83 -21.51 -4.07
N LEU A 467 25.29 -20.46 -3.42
CA LEU A 467 26.03 -19.36 -4.02
C LEU A 467 27.38 -19.19 -3.34
N LYS A 468 28.42 -18.88 -4.13
CA LYS A 468 29.71 -18.46 -3.57
C LYS A 468 30.04 -17.07 -4.10
N MET A 469 30.23 -16.11 -3.20
CA MET A 469 30.69 -14.77 -3.57
C MET A 469 32.17 -14.83 -3.97
N VAL A 470 32.45 -14.75 -5.26
CA VAL A 470 33.83 -14.77 -5.79
C VAL A 470 34.50 -13.42 -5.57
N SER A 471 33.77 -12.33 -5.88
CA SER A 471 34.20 -10.97 -5.56
C SER A 471 32.99 -10.07 -5.32
N GLY A 472 33.18 -8.98 -4.57
CA GLY A 472 32.14 -8.04 -4.23
C GLY A 472 31.40 -8.41 -2.95
N MET A 473 30.13 -7.99 -2.86
CA MET A 473 29.31 -8.21 -1.66
C MET A 473 27.82 -8.07 -1.96
N ALA A 474 27.00 -8.61 -1.06
CA ALA A 474 25.57 -8.33 -0.95
C ALA A 474 25.25 -7.84 0.47
N GLU A 475 24.27 -6.97 0.60
CA GLU A 475 23.79 -6.54 1.92
C GLU A 475 22.91 -7.62 2.55
N GLY A 476 23.06 -7.83 3.86
CA GLY A 476 22.13 -8.66 4.61
C GLY A 476 20.79 -7.96 4.79
N ALA A 477 19.70 -8.66 4.55
CA ALA A 477 18.35 -8.12 4.75
C ALA A 477 17.82 -8.51 6.14
N ARG A 478 17.15 -7.56 6.81
CA ARG A 478 16.37 -7.86 8.01
C ARG A 478 15.05 -8.50 7.58
N LEU A 479 14.77 -9.72 8.03
CA LEU A 479 13.57 -10.45 7.67
C LEU A 479 12.34 -9.94 8.43
N THR A 480 12.49 -9.68 9.73
CA THR A 480 11.43 -9.05 10.54
C THR A 480 12.02 -8.03 11.52
N GLN A 481 11.24 -7.02 11.86
CA GLN A 481 11.63 -6.04 12.89
C GLN A 481 11.51 -6.63 14.30
N VAL A 482 10.45 -7.38 14.55
CA VAL A 482 10.12 -7.90 15.87
C VAL A 482 11.14 -8.91 16.36
N SER A 483 11.59 -9.80 15.48
CA SER A 483 12.57 -10.82 15.82
C SER A 483 14.01 -10.30 15.89
N GLY A 484 14.28 -9.13 15.33
CA GLY A 484 15.64 -8.61 15.17
C GLY A 484 16.51 -9.41 14.20
N SER A 485 15.92 -10.41 13.52
CA SER A 485 16.65 -11.25 12.56
C SER A 485 17.13 -10.44 11.37
N SER A 486 18.37 -10.69 10.98
CA SER A 486 18.96 -10.15 9.76
C SER A 486 19.71 -11.27 9.06
N VAL A 487 19.64 -11.29 7.73
CA VAL A 487 20.54 -12.11 6.94
C VAL A 487 21.93 -11.49 7.02
N PRO A 488 22.97 -12.23 7.44
CA PRO A 488 24.32 -11.68 7.44
C PRO A 488 24.74 -11.22 6.04
N ALA A 489 25.49 -10.15 5.97
CA ALA A 489 26.08 -9.71 4.71
C ALA A 489 26.94 -10.83 4.10
N VAL A 490 26.80 -11.02 2.78
CA VAL A 490 27.58 -12.00 2.02
C VAL A 490 28.73 -11.28 1.35
N SER A 491 29.94 -11.60 1.73
CA SER A 491 31.16 -10.95 1.22
C SER A 491 32.07 -11.94 0.50
N GLN A 492 33.10 -11.42 -0.14
CA GLN A 492 34.06 -12.19 -0.92
C GLN A 492 34.57 -13.44 -0.18
N GLY A 493 34.55 -14.58 -0.86
CA GLY A 493 34.97 -15.89 -0.36
C GLY A 493 33.89 -16.66 0.43
N MET A 494 32.81 -16.01 0.82
CA MET A 494 31.72 -16.65 1.55
C MET A 494 30.85 -17.53 0.65
N THR A 495 30.43 -18.69 1.17
CA THR A 495 29.37 -19.51 0.59
C THR A 495 28.06 -19.17 1.27
N TYR A 496 27.00 -19.03 0.48
CA TYR A 496 25.64 -18.78 0.91
C TYR A 496 24.76 -19.96 0.52
N ASN A 497 24.05 -20.52 1.48
CA ASN A 497 23.42 -21.84 1.34
C ASN A 497 22.06 -21.81 0.64
N PHE A 498 21.69 -20.69 0.02
CA PHE A 498 20.42 -20.50 -0.68
C PHE A 498 20.66 -19.89 -2.06
N PRO A 499 19.80 -20.20 -3.06
CA PRO A 499 19.93 -19.65 -4.41
C PRO A 499 19.35 -18.25 -4.59
N GLU A 500 18.70 -17.69 -3.57
CA GLU A 500 18.13 -16.33 -3.56
C GLU A 500 19.03 -15.35 -2.82
N LEU A 501 19.39 -14.25 -3.46
CA LEU A 501 20.21 -13.22 -2.82
C LEU A 501 19.78 -11.81 -3.23
N ASN A 502 19.55 -10.95 -2.23
CA ASN A 502 19.14 -9.56 -2.43
C ASN A 502 20.28 -8.56 -2.25
N ASN A 503 20.10 -7.37 -2.84
CA ASN A 503 20.98 -6.20 -2.70
C ASN A 503 22.45 -6.51 -3.00
N ILE A 504 22.68 -7.24 -4.09
CA ILE A 504 24.03 -7.55 -4.58
C ILE A 504 24.60 -6.26 -5.17
N LYS A 505 25.79 -5.89 -4.74
CA LYS A 505 26.48 -4.72 -5.31
C LYS A 505 26.81 -4.96 -6.78
N ARG A 506 26.45 -4.01 -7.62
CA ARG A 506 26.73 -4.07 -9.07
C ARG A 506 28.23 -4.30 -9.33
N GLY A 507 28.52 -5.22 -10.25
CA GLY A 507 29.89 -5.66 -10.57
C GLY A 507 30.43 -6.80 -9.69
N SER A 508 29.66 -7.28 -8.70
CA SER A 508 30.03 -8.49 -7.95
C SER A 508 30.05 -9.71 -8.88
N VAL A 509 30.88 -10.69 -8.55
CA VAL A 509 30.97 -11.99 -9.25
C VAL A 509 30.54 -13.09 -8.32
N ILE A 510 29.62 -13.93 -8.77
CA ILE A 510 29.01 -15.01 -8.02
C ILE A 510 29.17 -16.32 -8.78
N LEU A 511 29.60 -17.38 -8.10
CA LEU A 511 29.57 -18.76 -8.58
C LEU A 511 28.28 -19.41 -8.14
N LEU A 512 27.47 -19.85 -9.12
CA LEU A 512 26.22 -20.58 -8.93
C LEU A 512 26.54 -22.07 -8.83
N GLN A 513 26.05 -22.74 -7.80
CA GLN A 513 26.40 -24.12 -7.49
C GLN A 513 25.13 -24.95 -7.25
N PRO A 514 24.47 -25.46 -8.30
CA PRO A 514 23.40 -26.44 -8.15
C PRO A 514 23.96 -27.79 -7.69
N GLN A 515 23.22 -28.48 -6.81
CA GLN A 515 23.62 -29.74 -6.20
C GLN A 515 22.48 -30.76 -6.27
N ILE A 516 22.80 -32.04 -6.47
CA ILE A 516 21.87 -33.16 -6.31
C ILE A 516 21.82 -33.52 -4.82
N VAL A 517 20.62 -33.58 -4.23
CA VAL A 517 20.43 -33.78 -2.79
C VAL A 517 19.62 -35.03 -2.42
N ASP A 518 19.21 -35.84 -3.40
CA ASP A 518 18.48 -37.10 -3.18
C ASP A 518 19.39 -38.33 -3.01
N GLY A 519 20.70 -38.13 -3.04
CA GLY A 519 21.67 -39.23 -2.98
C GLY A 519 21.95 -39.90 -4.32
N SER A 520 21.32 -39.43 -5.41
CA SER A 520 21.63 -39.94 -6.76
C SER A 520 23.04 -39.54 -7.18
N GLU A 521 23.66 -40.39 -8.01
CA GLU A 521 24.94 -40.06 -8.64
C GLU A 521 24.73 -39.01 -9.74
N ASP A 522 25.68 -38.10 -9.88
CA ASP A 522 25.71 -37.08 -10.94
C ASP A 522 26.17 -37.69 -12.27
N THR A 523 25.32 -38.51 -12.86
CA THR A 523 25.57 -39.21 -14.12
C THR A 523 24.78 -38.65 -15.31
N GLY A 524 23.96 -37.63 -15.08
CA GLY A 524 23.13 -36.98 -16.09
C GLY A 524 23.83 -35.81 -16.80
N ASN A 525 23.04 -34.99 -17.45
CA ASN A 525 23.55 -33.86 -18.21
C ASN A 525 23.06 -32.55 -17.60
N TRP A 526 24.00 -31.62 -17.45
CA TRP A 526 23.71 -30.24 -17.02
C TRP A 526 23.65 -29.30 -18.21
N GLU A 527 22.75 -28.35 -18.17
CA GLU A 527 22.70 -27.19 -19.07
C GLU A 527 22.10 -25.97 -18.34
N TRP A 528 22.32 -24.77 -18.89
CA TRP A 528 21.73 -23.55 -18.41
C TRP A 528 20.69 -23.05 -19.41
N GLU A 529 19.50 -22.68 -18.91
CA GLU A 529 18.34 -22.39 -19.77
C GLU A 529 18.57 -21.18 -20.68
N ASP A 530 19.20 -20.12 -20.15
CA ASP A 530 19.52 -18.89 -20.88
C ASP A 530 20.68 -19.04 -21.87
N ASP A 531 21.54 -20.02 -21.65
CA ASP A 531 22.63 -20.42 -22.59
C ASP A 531 22.84 -21.95 -22.57
N PRO A 532 22.09 -22.69 -23.39
CA PRO A 532 22.20 -24.14 -23.45
C PRO A 532 23.56 -24.68 -23.94
N THR A 533 24.48 -23.80 -24.36
CA THR A 533 25.84 -24.22 -24.70
C THR A 533 26.71 -24.47 -23.48
N ILE A 534 26.37 -23.89 -22.34
CA ILE A 534 27.05 -24.10 -21.06
C ILE A 534 26.57 -25.44 -20.49
N LYS A 535 27.49 -26.39 -20.47
CA LYS A 535 27.23 -27.78 -20.00
C LYS A 535 27.87 -28.09 -18.64
N THR A 536 28.42 -27.10 -17.99
CA THR A 536 28.98 -27.22 -16.63
C THR A 536 27.89 -27.11 -15.59
N ARG A 537 27.99 -27.92 -14.51
CA ARG A 537 27.11 -27.81 -13.37
C ARG A 537 27.22 -26.42 -12.73
N GLU A 538 28.42 -25.99 -12.42
CA GLU A 538 28.67 -24.69 -11.80
C GLU A 538 28.86 -23.63 -12.90
N ARG A 539 28.43 -22.39 -12.58
CA ARG A 539 28.53 -21.24 -13.48
C ARG A 539 28.89 -19.98 -12.72
N GLU A 540 29.90 -19.28 -13.18
CA GLU A 540 30.26 -17.96 -12.67
C GLU A 540 29.49 -16.87 -13.46
N VAL A 541 28.93 -15.88 -12.74
CA VAL A 541 28.17 -14.77 -13.32
C VAL A 541 28.60 -13.44 -12.72
N THR A 542 28.68 -12.41 -13.58
CA THR A 542 28.91 -11.01 -13.17
C THR A 542 27.57 -10.32 -13.02
N MET A 543 27.36 -9.62 -11.91
CA MET A 543 26.11 -8.95 -11.56
C MET A 543 26.11 -7.51 -12.08
N ASP A 544 25.82 -7.33 -13.35
CA ASP A 544 25.61 -6.03 -14.02
C ASP A 544 24.16 -5.55 -13.91
N HIS A 545 23.23 -6.46 -13.74
CA HIS A 545 21.80 -6.28 -13.45
C HIS A 545 21.27 -7.50 -12.68
N SER A 546 20.04 -7.43 -12.18
CA SER A 546 19.37 -8.55 -11.55
C SER A 546 19.18 -9.71 -12.54
N LYS A 547 19.37 -10.94 -12.06
CA LYS A 547 19.33 -12.13 -12.91
C LYS A 547 18.46 -13.22 -12.33
N ILE A 548 17.66 -13.84 -13.19
CA ILE A 548 16.89 -15.05 -12.90
C ILE A 548 17.42 -16.13 -13.83
N LEU A 549 18.16 -17.08 -13.28
CA LEU A 549 18.87 -18.11 -14.04
C LEU A 549 18.44 -19.50 -13.60
N ARG A 550 18.37 -20.43 -14.53
CA ARG A 550 17.97 -21.80 -14.23
C ARG A 550 19.00 -22.80 -14.75
N ALA A 551 19.53 -23.59 -13.82
CA ALA A 551 20.26 -24.80 -14.16
C ALA A 551 19.27 -25.93 -14.41
N ILE A 552 19.48 -26.72 -15.46
CA ILE A 552 18.68 -27.89 -15.85
C ILE A 552 19.54 -29.12 -15.73
N TYR A 553 19.06 -30.08 -14.98
CA TYR A 553 19.65 -31.41 -14.89
C TYR A 553 18.75 -32.46 -15.56
N THR A 554 19.26 -33.17 -16.54
CA THR A 554 18.54 -34.26 -17.16
C THR A 554 19.13 -35.58 -16.68
N ASN A 555 18.37 -36.35 -15.91
CA ASN A 555 18.82 -37.64 -15.40
C ASN A 555 18.88 -38.75 -16.47
N ALA A 556 19.37 -39.94 -16.12
CA ALA A 556 19.53 -41.03 -17.03
C ALA A 556 18.19 -41.53 -17.67
N ALA A 557 17.06 -41.27 -17.02
CA ALA A 557 15.73 -41.58 -17.54
C ALA A 557 15.16 -40.47 -18.46
N GLY A 558 15.89 -39.40 -18.66
CA GLY A 558 15.46 -38.25 -19.46
C GLY A 558 14.56 -37.26 -18.73
N VAL A 559 14.33 -37.41 -17.40
CA VAL A 559 13.56 -36.46 -16.59
C VAL A 559 14.40 -35.22 -16.31
N LYS A 560 13.82 -34.06 -16.59
CA LYS A 560 14.47 -32.77 -16.44
C LYS A 560 14.06 -32.12 -15.14
N SER A 561 15.02 -31.89 -14.23
CA SER A 561 14.85 -31.10 -13.01
C SER A 561 15.47 -29.74 -13.19
N LYS A 562 14.91 -28.70 -12.53
CA LYS A 562 15.39 -27.32 -12.60
C LYS A 562 15.84 -26.83 -11.23
N GLN A 563 16.85 -25.96 -11.22
CA GLN A 563 17.24 -25.17 -10.06
C GLN A 563 17.29 -23.71 -10.44
N LEU A 564 16.39 -22.94 -9.85
CA LEU A 564 16.32 -21.47 -9.99
C LEU A 564 17.39 -20.79 -9.13
N PHE A 565 17.99 -19.75 -9.69
CA PHE A 565 18.82 -18.77 -8.98
C PHE A 565 18.23 -17.38 -9.21
N THR A 566 17.87 -16.70 -8.13
CA THR A 566 17.23 -15.36 -8.15
C THR A 566 18.14 -14.36 -7.50
N LEU A 567 18.76 -13.49 -8.30
CA LEU A 567 19.82 -12.60 -7.90
C LEU A 567 19.40 -11.15 -8.14
N HIS A 568 19.14 -10.41 -7.07
CA HIS A 568 18.72 -9.02 -7.15
C HIS A 568 19.91 -8.07 -6.93
N VAL A 569 20.09 -7.13 -7.86
CA VAL A 569 21.10 -6.06 -7.76
C VAL A 569 20.51 -4.85 -7.04
N ASP A 570 21.26 -4.33 -6.07
CA ASP A 570 20.91 -3.13 -5.30
C ASP A 570 20.58 -1.94 -6.24
N GLY A 571 19.42 -1.34 -6.02
CA GLY A 571 18.91 -0.23 -6.83
C GLY A 571 17.98 -0.62 -7.98
N GLU A 572 17.65 -1.89 -8.14
CA GLU A 572 16.69 -2.37 -9.15
C GLU A 572 15.36 -2.83 -8.52
N GLY A 573 14.32 -2.97 -9.34
CA GLY A 573 12.99 -3.41 -8.90
C GLY A 573 11.97 -2.27 -8.78
N PHE A 574 10.84 -2.58 -8.18
CA PHE A 574 9.74 -1.63 -7.97
C PHE A 574 10.03 -0.65 -6.83
N CYS A 575 9.45 0.54 -6.94
CA CYS A 575 9.40 1.54 -5.88
C CYS A 575 7.98 2.07 -5.74
N GLY A 576 7.59 2.39 -4.51
CA GLY A 576 6.32 3.03 -4.24
C GLY A 576 6.15 4.39 -4.92
N THR A 577 4.93 4.85 -4.98
CA THR A 577 4.63 6.22 -5.45
C THR A 577 5.20 7.21 -4.43
N VAL A 578 5.97 8.18 -4.92
CA VAL A 578 6.53 9.26 -4.11
C VAL A 578 6.15 10.58 -4.77
N VAL A 579 5.50 11.47 -4.02
CA VAL A 579 5.03 12.77 -4.52
C VAL A 579 5.62 13.89 -3.67
N PRO A 580 6.39 14.83 -4.25
CA PRO A 580 6.91 15.99 -3.55
C PRO A 580 5.84 17.05 -3.38
N TYR A 581 5.92 17.81 -2.28
CA TYR A 581 5.07 18.98 -2.03
C TYR A 581 5.84 20.08 -1.29
N MET A 582 5.31 21.28 -1.33
CA MET A 582 5.77 22.42 -0.54
C MET A 582 4.59 23.04 0.22
N ILE A 583 4.82 23.55 1.43
CA ILE A 583 3.82 24.31 2.18
C ILE A 583 4.41 25.67 2.54
N TYR A 584 3.75 26.73 2.05
CA TYR A 584 4.11 28.10 2.36
C TYR A 584 2.87 28.87 2.78
N ASN A 585 2.93 29.54 3.94
CA ASN A 585 1.81 30.25 4.56
C ASN A 585 0.52 29.41 4.67
N GLY A 586 0.66 28.14 5.10
CA GLY A 586 -0.45 27.21 5.25
C GLY A 586 -1.00 26.62 3.94
N THR A 587 -0.51 27.06 2.78
CA THR A 587 -0.98 26.54 1.48
C THR A 587 -0.01 25.52 0.92
N GLN A 588 -0.52 24.36 0.55
CA GLN A 588 0.24 23.34 -0.17
C GLN A 588 0.38 23.72 -1.64
N ILE A 589 1.59 23.57 -2.17
CA ILE A 589 1.97 23.98 -3.53
C ILE A 589 2.70 22.82 -4.17
N ASP A 590 2.39 22.53 -5.41
CA ASP A 590 3.07 21.51 -6.20
C ASP A 590 4.50 21.93 -6.56
N ASN A 591 5.41 20.95 -6.68
CA ASN A 591 6.83 21.18 -6.90
C ASN A 591 7.20 21.51 -8.37
N ASP A 592 6.25 21.86 -9.22
CA ASP A 592 6.48 22.03 -10.67
C ASP A 592 7.12 23.36 -11.05
N THR A 593 7.16 24.33 -10.12
CA THR A 593 7.62 25.69 -10.40
C THR A 593 8.55 26.21 -9.31
N VAL A 594 9.31 27.27 -9.65
CA VAL A 594 10.03 28.04 -8.64
C VAL A 594 9.03 28.75 -7.74
N ILE A 595 9.04 28.44 -6.46
CA ILE A 595 8.27 29.19 -5.48
C ILE A 595 9.13 30.34 -4.93
N TYR A 596 8.51 31.52 -4.78
CA TYR A 596 9.13 32.67 -4.16
C TYR A 596 8.58 32.84 -2.75
N VAL A 597 9.50 32.82 -1.78
CA VAL A 597 9.20 33.13 -0.38
C VAL A 597 9.72 34.54 -0.03
N ARG A 598 9.12 35.19 0.94
CA ARG A 598 9.62 36.45 1.45
C ARG A 598 10.98 36.27 2.12
N LYS A 599 11.79 37.29 2.07
CA LYS A 599 13.08 37.29 2.75
C LYS A 599 12.88 37.13 4.25
N ASN A 600 13.69 36.28 4.87
CA ASN A 600 13.64 35.87 6.27
C ASN A 600 12.44 34.99 6.65
N GLU A 601 11.68 34.47 5.71
CA GLU A 601 10.67 33.48 5.95
C GLU A 601 11.16 32.05 5.66
N ALA A 602 10.49 31.06 6.26
CA ALA A 602 10.75 29.64 6.09
C ALA A 602 9.64 29.01 5.26
N ILE A 603 9.96 27.88 4.63
CA ILE A 603 9.00 27.05 3.89
C ILE A 603 9.17 25.61 4.32
N THR A 604 8.08 24.85 4.33
CA THR A 604 8.12 23.40 4.56
C THR A 604 8.18 22.68 3.20
N LEU A 605 9.16 21.80 3.06
CA LEU A 605 9.33 20.92 1.92
C LEU A 605 8.97 19.50 2.36
N GLY A 606 8.35 18.70 1.50
CA GLY A 606 7.97 17.35 1.91
C GLY A 606 7.80 16.39 0.75
N ILE A 607 7.66 15.12 1.10
CA ILE A 607 7.24 14.04 0.22
C ILE A 607 6.16 13.20 0.92
N THR A 608 5.15 12.80 0.16
CA THR A 608 4.29 11.68 0.53
C THR A 608 4.75 10.45 -0.23
N TYR A 609 4.62 9.27 0.34
CA TYR A 609 5.06 8.04 -0.30
C TYR A 609 4.22 6.84 0.12
N THR A 610 4.20 5.84 -0.74
CA THR A 610 3.67 4.49 -0.48
C THR A 610 4.81 3.48 -0.45
N GLY A 611 4.57 2.34 0.17
CA GLY A 611 5.54 1.26 0.22
C GLY A 611 6.61 1.38 1.30
N PRO A 612 7.38 0.31 1.48
CA PRO A 612 8.41 0.25 2.51
C PRO A 612 9.58 1.20 2.22
N MET A 613 9.88 2.03 3.20
CA MET A 613 10.95 3.04 3.15
C MET A 613 12.18 2.54 3.92
N LYS A 614 13.37 2.64 3.31
CA LYS A 614 14.67 2.40 3.95
C LYS A 614 15.24 3.69 4.52
N SER A 615 15.23 4.78 3.74
CA SER A 615 15.76 6.06 4.18
C SER A 615 15.18 7.24 3.41
N ILE A 616 15.15 8.39 4.07
CA ILE A 616 14.92 9.70 3.48
C ILE A 616 16.14 10.56 3.82
N LYS A 617 16.70 11.23 2.82
CA LYS A 617 17.88 12.07 2.96
C LYS A 617 17.61 13.43 2.37
N TRP A 618 17.75 14.48 3.17
CA TRP A 618 17.68 15.86 2.73
C TRP A 618 19.06 16.45 2.52
N GLU A 619 19.21 17.26 1.47
CA GLU A 619 20.44 17.95 1.14
C GLU A 619 20.14 19.36 0.66
N LYS A 620 21.00 20.30 1.07
CA LYS A 620 20.98 21.69 0.63
C LYS A 620 22.16 21.95 -0.31
N TYR A 621 21.91 22.61 -1.44
CA TYR A 621 22.99 22.97 -2.35
C TYR A 621 23.81 24.14 -1.82
N ASN A 622 25.11 23.96 -1.79
CA ASN A 622 26.08 25.02 -1.45
C ASN A 622 26.73 25.54 -2.72
N SER A 623 26.32 26.73 -3.18
CA SER A 623 26.82 27.36 -4.42
C SER A 623 28.29 27.74 -4.37
N THR A 624 28.86 28.03 -3.19
CA THR A 624 30.27 28.37 -3.02
C THR A 624 31.15 27.13 -3.18
N LEU A 625 30.72 26.00 -2.68
CA LEU A 625 31.43 24.72 -2.75
C LEU A 625 31.04 23.90 -3.97
N ASN A 626 30.04 24.34 -4.72
CA ASN A 626 29.45 23.64 -5.87
C ASN A 626 29.06 22.17 -5.55
N LYS A 627 28.46 21.96 -4.40
CA LYS A 627 28.06 20.60 -3.94
C LYS A 627 26.84 20.60 -3.03
N TRP A 628 26.18 19.45 -2.99
CA TRP A 628 25.13 19.16 -2.04
C TRP A 628 25.73 18.85 -0.66
N LEU A 629 25.15 19.42 0.39
CA LEU A 629 25.52 19.18 1.78
C LEU A 629 24.32 18.55 2.50
N ASN A 630 24.58 17.51 3.29
CA ASN A 630 23.54 16.86 4.07
C ASN A 630 22.88 17.84 5.05
N ASP A 631 21.56 17.78 5.13
CA ASP A 631 20.81 18.35 6.23
C ASP A 631 20.71 17.33 7.39
N SER A 632 20.41 17.78 8.58
CA SER A 632 20.23 16.91 9.74
C SER A 632 18.85 16.23 9.77
N GLU A 633 17.91 16.74 8.95
CA GLU A 633 16.55 16.20 8.87
C GLU A 633 16.53 14.87 8.12
N SER A 634 15.76 13.91 8.63
CA SER A 634 15.58 12.57 8.04
C SER A 634 14.11 12.16 7.92
N GLY A 635 13.19 13.04 8.29
CA GLY A 635 11.74 12.82 8.16
C GLY A 635 11.21 13.05 6.75
N ALA A 636 9.94 12.75 6.53
CA ALA A 636 9.25 12.98 5.25
C ALA A 636 9.09 14.47 4.91
N SER A 637 9.29 15.36 5.86
CA SER A 637 9.25 16.80 5.66
C SER A 637 10.44 17.50 6.30
N LEU A 638 10.82 18.64 5.73
CA LEU A 638 11.88 19.52 6.22
C LEU A 638 11.36 20.95 6.25
N LYS A 639 11.40 21.59 7.41
CA LYS A 639 11.17 23.03 7.53
C LYS A 639 12.49 23.75 7.32
N THR A 640 12.60 24.60 6.31
CA THR A 640 13.84 25.35 6.06
C THR A 640 14.08 26.35 7.19
N PRO A 641 15.33 26.75 7.46
CA PRO A 641 15.57 27.97 8.19
C PRO A 641 15.04 29.18 7.39
N ALA A 642 14.92 30.33 8.04
CA ALA A 642 14.56 31.59 7.38
C ALA A 642 15.51 31.87 6.21
N LEU A 643 14.97 32.02 5.01
CA LEU A 643 15.73 32.15 3.77
C LEU A 643 16.09 33.59 3.49
N THR A 644 17.36 33.85 3.19
CA THR A 644 17.86 35.18 2.84
C THR A 644 18.32 35.29 1.39
N LYS A 645 18.32 34.20 0.65
CA LYS A 645 18.72 34.09 -0.77
C LYS A 645 18.15 32.84 -1.42
N ASN A 646 18.07 32.85 -2.72
CA ASN A 646 17.65 31.70 -3.50
C ASN A 646 18.42 30.44 -3.09
N THR A 647 17.71 29.37 -2.90
CA THR A 647 18.26 28.14 -2.33
C THR A 647 17.65 26.92 -3.02
N LEU A 648 18.50 25.91 -3.26
CA LEU A 648 18.06 24.61 -3.76
C LEU A 648 18.14 23.58 -2.63
N TYR A 649 17.11 22.82 -2.48
CA TYR A 649 17.08 21.61 -1.65
C TYR A 649 16.79 20.40 -2.53
N ARG A 650 17.24 19.25 -2.11
CA ARG A 650 16.77 17.98 -2.68
C ARG A 650 16.49 16.97 -1.59
N VAL A 651 15.54 16.09 -1.86
CA VAL A 651 15.26 14.92 -1.05
C VAL A 651 15.53 13.67 -1.87
N THR A 652 16.20 12.69 -1.26
CA THR A 652 16.38 11.36 -1.81
C THR A 652 15.58 10.39 -0.94
N PHE A 653 14.57 9.77 -1.51
CA PHE A 653 13.85 8.65 -0.93
C PHE A 653 14.50 7.34 -1.41
N SER A 654 14.69 6.36 -0.53
CA SER A 654 15.22 5.05 -0.88
C SER A 654 14.37 3.95 -0.22
N ASN A 655 14.00 2.93 -0.99
CA ASN A 655 13.34 1.73 -0.47
C ASN A 655 14.35 0.63 -0.10
N HIS A 656 13.87 -0.50 0.45
CA HIS A 656 14.75 -1.60 0.87
C HIS A 656 15.42 -2.35 -0.29
N ALA A 657 14.92 -2.26 -1.51
CA ALA A 657 15.58 -2.77 -2.71
C ALA A 657 16.71 -1.85 -3.21
N GLY A 658 16.93 -0.71 -2.55
CA GLY A 658 17.92 0.28 -2.95
C GLY A 658 17.47 1.20 -4.08
N VAL A 659 16.22 1.11 -4.53
CA VAL A 659 15.67 2.00 -5.57
C VAL A 659 15.48 3.39 -4.99
N GLU A 660 16.01 4.41 -5.70
CA GLU A 660 15.97 5.79 -5.26
C GLU A 660 15.05 6.65 -6.11
N LYS A 661 14.35 7.60 -5.46
CA LYS A 661 13.61 8.71 -6.08
C LYS A 661 14.18 10.02 -5.55
N ILE A 662 14.54 10.92 -6.46
CA ILE A 662 15.17 12.19 -6.12
C ILE A 662 14.31 13.33 -6.63
N PHE A 663 13.99 14.27 -5.73
CA PHE A 663 13.25 15.48 -6.06
C PHE A 663 14.06 16.71 -5.65
N THR A 664 14.02 17.74 -6.48
CA THR A 664 14.72 19.01 -6.22
C THR A 664 13.68 20.12 -6.07
N PHE A 665 13.84 20.91 -5.01
CA PHE A 665 13.01 22.07 -4.70
C PHE A 665 13.80 23.33 -5.01
N ASN A 666 13.25 24.18 -5.86
CA ASN A 666 13.87 25.46 -6.23
C ASN A 666 13.12 26.61 -5.56
N ILE A 667 13.76 27.22 -4.57
CA ILE A 667 13.13 28.25 -3.75
C ILE A 667 13.82 29.58 -4.05
N GLY A 668 13.04 30.52 -4.61
CA GLY A 668 13.42 31.89 -4.79
C GLY A 668 13.13 32.70 -3.52
N VAL A 669 13.94 33.71 -3.26
CA VAL A 669 13.65 34.74 -2.26
C VAL A 669 13.32 36.02 -2.99
N THR A 670 12.20 36.67 -2.63
CA THR A 670 11.73 37.87 -3.32
C THR A 670 12.76 39.00 -3.27
N GLU A 671 12.91 39.73 -4.37
CA GLU A 671 13.72 40.96 -4.45
C GLU A 671 12.97 42.19 -3.94
N VAL A 672 11.66 42.03 -3.65
CA VAL A 672 10.80 43.10 -3.17
C VAL A 672 10.40 42.84 -1.73
N ASP A 673 10.72 43.80 -0.84
CA ASP A 673 10.11 43.85 0.49
C ASP A 673 8.73 44.52 0.34
N ALA A 674 7.70 43.84 0.84
CA ALA A 674 6.36 44.37 0.83
C ALA A 674 5.76 44.27 2.24
N SER A 675 5.11 45.34 2.69
CA SER A 675 4.53 45.47 4.02
C SER A 675 3.10 46.01 3.94
N ILE A 676 2.25 45.63 4.91
CA ILE A 676 0.88 46.08 5.04
C ILE A 676 0.81 47.16 6.11
N TYR A 677 0.12 48.26 5.83
CA TYR A 677 -0.23 49.25 6.81
C TYR A 677 -1.61 48.94 7.37
N ASP A 678 -1.68 48.68 8.67
CA ASP A 678 -2.92 48.27 9.35
C ASP A 678 -3.80 49.45 9.86
N GLY A 679 -3.39 50.67 9.58
CA GLY A 679 -4.01 51.89 10.11
C GLY A 679 -3.18 52.57 11.19
N GLU A 680 -2.24 51.86 11.81
CA GLU A 680 -1.36 52.37 12.87
C GLU A 680 0.12 52.29 12.46
N GLU A 681 0.57 51.12 11.95
CA GLU A 681 1.96 50.92 11.59
C GLU A 681 2.11 50.02 10.32
N TRP A 682 3.30 50.05 9.71
CA TRP A 682 3.68 49.14 8.64
C TRP A 682 4.17 47.82 9.21
N ARG A 683 3.52 46.71 8.83
CA ARG A 683 3.87 45.32 9.25
C ARG A 683 4.38 44.50 8.10
N ASP A 684 5.47 43.81 8.33
CA ASP A 684 6.03 42.86 7.39
C ASP A 684 5.33 41.48 7.57
N VAL A 685 4.10 41.42 7.06
CA VAL A 685 3.21 40.23 7.16
C VAL A 685 2.59 39.90 5.82
N SER A 686 2.27 38.65 5.62
CA SER A 686 1.59 38.15 4.41
C SER A 686 0.07 38.04 4.58
N ALA A 687 -0.43 38.15 5.79
CA ALA A 687 -1.85 38.17 6.08
C ALA A 687 -2.21 39.24 7.10
N LEU A 688 -3.40 39.82 7.00
CA LEU A 688 -3.94 40.80 7.95
C LEU A 688 -5.44 40.59 8.10
N SER A 689 -5.95 40.73 9.31
CA SER A 689 -7.37 40.73 9.63
C SER A 689 -7.86 42.14 9.93
N VAL A 690 -8.87 42.57 9.18
CA VAL A 690 -9.45 43.92 9.33
C VAL A 690 -10.97 43.85 9.41
N GLU A 691 -11.60 44.90 9.94
CA GLU A 691 -13.05 45.05 9.90
C GLU A 691 -13.48 45.34 8.45
N LYS A 692 -14.63 44.82 8.04
CA LYS A 692 -15.25 45.12 6.76
C LYS A 692 -15.38 46.62 6.53
N GLY A 693 -14.99 47.08 5.34
CA GLY A 693 -14.97 48.49 5.00
C GLY A 693 -13.69 49.23 5.40
N SER A 694 -12.72 48.57 6.02
CA SER A 694 -11.43 49.18 6.35
C SER A 694 -10.62 49.48 5.07
N GLU A 695 -9.89 50.61 5.12
CA GLU A 695 -8.89 50.92 4.07
C GLU A 695 -7.53 50.37 4.52
N ILE A 696 -6.92 49.57 3.66
CA ILE A 696 -5.55 49.08 3.83
C ILE A 696 -4.61 49.68 2.80
N LYS A 697 -3.31 49.74 3.13
CA LYS A 697 -2.24 50.09 2.18
C LYS A 697 -1.18 49.01 2.19
N ILE A 698 -0.76 48.56 0.99
CA ILE A 698 0.33 47.63 0.85
C ILE A 698 1.43 48.31 0.07
N GLY A 699 2.56 48.51 0.72
CA GLY A 699 3.75 49.12 0.14
C GLY A 699 4.70 48.06 -0.35
N ALA A 700 5.30 48.25 -1.53
CA ALA A 700 6.29 47.37 -2.12
C ALA A 700 7.55 48.15 -2.50
N THR A 701 8.70 47.70 -2.00
CA THR A 701 10.00 48.39 -2.25
C THR A 701 11.06 47.34 -2.60
N PRO A 702 11.81 47.51 -3.72
CA PRO A 702 12.91 46.59 -4.02
C PRO A 702 14.00 46.63 -2.94
N ASN A 703 14.48 45.47 -2.53
CA ASN A 703 15.52 45.32 -1.53
C ASN A 703 16.90 44.96 -2.15
N SER A 704 16.93 44.42 -3.36
CA SER A 704 18.14 44.01 -4.04
C SER A 704 18.88 45.19 -4.66
N ILE A 705 20.19 45.05 -4.85
CA ILE A 705 21.02 46.06 -5.51
C ILE A 705 20.56 46.27 -6.96
N LEU A 706 20.16 45.20 -7.66
CA LEU A 706 19.66 45.26 -9.03
C LEU A 706 18.27 45.91 -9.06
N GLY A 707 17.39 45.52 -8.12
CA GLY A 707 16.08 46.12 -8.00
C GLY A 707 16.11 47.61 -7.74
N LYS A 708 17.10 48.13 -7.05
CA LYS A 708 17.31 49.57 -6.75
C LYS A 708 18.07 50.32 -7.84
N SER A 709 18.66 49.66 -8.83
CA SER A 709 19.50 50.30 -9.85
C SER A 709 18.68 51.10 -10.85
N GLU A 710 19.11 52.35 -11.12
CA GLU A 710 18.51 53.20 -12.15
C GLU A 710 18.59 52.67 -13.60
N LYS A 711 19.37 51.60 -13.80
CA LYS A 711 19.47 50.88 -15.09
C LYS A 711 18.27 50.00 -15.41
N TYR A 712 17.32 49.90 -14.49
CA TYR A 712 16.13 49.06 -14.62
C TYR A 712 14.84 49.87 -14.46
N THR A 713 13.86 49.55 -15.27
CA THR A 713 12.45 49.94 -15.11
C THR A 713 11.72 48.86 -14.35
N ARG A 714 10.85 49.25 -13.45
CA ARG A 714 10.10 48.36 -12.53
C ARG A 714 8.61 48.44 -12.80
N HIS A 715 8.00 47.30 -12.99
CA HIS A 715 6.56 47.17 -13.21
C HIS A 715 5.97 46.48 -11.97
N TYR A 716 4.91 47.03 -11.45
CA TYR A 716 4.12 46.49 -10.35
C TYR A 716 2.71 46.26 -10.86
N VAL A 717 2.23 45.04 -10.75
CA VAL A 717 0.86 44.65 -11.10
C VAL A 717 0.24 44.00 -9.87
N TRP A 718 -0.78 44.65 -9.34
CA TRP A 718 -1.56 44.17 -8.21
C TRP A 718 -2.85 43.55 -8.70
N THR A 719 -3.16 42.33 -8.27
CA THR A 719 -4.37 41.60 -8.65
C THR A 719 -5.06 41.03 -7.42
N CYS A 720 -6.41 40.85 -7.53
CA CYS A 720 -7.23 40.11 -6.58
C CYS A 720 -8.00 39.05 -7.39
N GLY A 721 -7.65 37.78 -7.22
CA GLY A 721 -8.11 36.74 -8.13
C GLY A 721 -7.70 37.03 -9.58
N GLU A 722 -8.64 37.10 -10.49
CA GLU A 722 -8.41 37.43 -11.91
C GLU A 722 -8.43 38.95 -12.17
N ASP A 723 -8.89 39.78 -11.23
CA ASP A 723 -9.06 41.21 -11.41
C ASP A 723 -7.75 41.96 -11.16
N THR A 724 -7.36 42.87 -12.09
CA THR A 724 -6.25 43.78 -11.91
C THR A 724 -6.69 45.03 -11.18
N LEU A 725 -6.18 45.24 -9.95
CA LEU A 725 -6.53 46.40 -9.13
C LEU A 725 -5.70 47.63 -9.49
N GLN A 726 -4.39 47.44 -9.73
CA GLN A 726 -3.48 48.51 -10.04
C GLN A 726 -2.31 48.03 -10.90
N THR A 727 -1.89 48.88 -11.84
CA THR A 727 -0.64 48.69 -12.60
C THR A 727 0.15 49.97 -12.53
N SER A 728 1.43 49.85 -12.18
CA SER A 728 2.32 51.01 -12.15
C SER A 728 3.70 50.71 -12.70
N VAL A 729 4.37 51.75 -13.24
CA VAL A 729 5.73 51.68 -13.75
C VAL A 729 6.57 52.68 -13.02
N ARG A 730 7.72 52.24 -12.50
CA ARG A 730 8.69 53.07 -11.79
C ARG A 730 10.05 53.03 -12.48
N ALA A 731 10.64 54.17 -12.73
CA ALA A 731 11.92 54.34 -13.37
C ALA A 731 12.85 55.25 -12.59
N GLY A 732 14.16 55.15 -12.83
CA GLY A 732 15.15 55.99 -12.16
C GLY A 732 15.17 55.78 -10.64
N LYS A 733 14.98 56.89 -9.90
CA LYS A 733 14.99 56.93 -8.45
C LYS A 733 13.66 56.57 -7.81
N GLU A 734 12.60 56.46 -8.58
CA GLU A 734 11.33 56.01 -8.07
C GLU A 734 11.36 54.51 -7.92
N LEU A 735 11.36 54.03 -6.68
CA LEU A 735 11.55 52.59 -6.42
C LEU A 735 10.28 51.95 -5.96
N SER A 736 9.50 52.59 -5.09
CA SER A 736 8.39 51.96 -4.36
C SER A 736 7.04 52.15 -5.06
N ASP A 737 6.15 51.22 -4.84
CA ASP A 737 4.76 51.31 -5.20
C ASP A 737 3.87 51.02 -4.01
N THR A 738 2.64 51.56 -4.00
CA THR A 738 1.69 51.33 -2.89
C THR A 738 0.31 51.08 -3.50
N LEU A 739 -0.30 49.98 -3.15
CA LEU A 739 -1.71 49.67 -3.38
C LEU A 739 -2.50 50.24 -2.19
N THR A 740 -3.60 50.93 -2.46
CA THR A 740 -4.64 51.29 -1.47
C THR A 740 -5.92 50.57 -1.86
N ALA A 741 -6.53 49.84 -0.95
CA ALA A 741 -7.76 49.07 -1.21
C ALA A 741 -8.71 49.16 0.00
N THR A 742 -10.02 49.20 -0.29
CA THR A 742 -11.07 49.02 0.73
C THR A 742 -11.41 47.54 0.79
N VAL A 743 -11.50 46.99 2.00
CA VAL A 743 -11.68 45.54 2.21
C VAL A 743 -13.12 45.25 2.60
N ASP A 744 -13.96 44.97 1.62
CA ASP A 744 -15.37 44.65 1.83
C ASP A 744 -15.63 43.14 2.00
N SER A 745 -14.70 42.33 1.57
CA SER A 745 -14.67 40.86 1.71
C SER A 745 -13.22 40.38 1.79
N THR A 746 -13.00 39.15 2.14
CA THR A 746 -11.66 38.56 2.13
C THR A 746 -11.03 38.68 0.75
N MET A 747 -9.80 39.19 0.70
CA MET A 747 -9.04 39.45 -0.53
C MET A 747 -7.78 38.56 -0.61
N ASP A 748 -7.66 37.83 -1.70
CA ASP A 748 -6.42 37.16 -2.10
C ASP A 748 -5.66 38.10 -3.07
N LEU A 749 -4.78 38.92 -2.50
CA LEU A 749 -4.02 39.90 -3.24
C LEU A 749 -2.70 39.29 -3.71
N LYS A 750 -2.32 39.65 -4.93
CA LYS A 750 -1.05 39.21 -5.52
C LYS A 750 -0.33 40.39 -6.15
N LEU A 751 0.92 40.60 -5.76
CA LEU A 751 1.83 41.52 -6.43
C LEU A 751 2.66 40.74 -7.43
N THR A 752 2.65 41.16 -8.69
CA THR A 752 3.62 40.75 -9.71
C THR A 752 4.60 41.91 -9.89
N PHE A 753 5.85 41.68 -9.53
CA PHE A 753 6.94 42.62 -9.75
C PHE A 753 7.79 42.18 -10.94
N THR A 754 8.05 43.08 -11.89
CA THR A 754 8.95 42.84 -13.01
C THR A 754 9.97 43.98 -13.12
N ARG A 755 11.27 43.66 -13.10
CA ARG A 755 12.31 44.62 -13.48
C ARG A 755 12.83 44.31 -14.87
N VAL A 756 12.89 45.35 -15.66
CA VAL A 756 13.35 45.27 -17.06
C VAL A 756 14.62 46.10 -17.20
N LYS A 757 15.69 45.47 -17.73
CA LYS A 757 16.96 46.16 -17.96
C LYS A 757 16.84 47.11 -19.17
N ASN A 758 17.02 48.40 -18.94
CA ASN A 758 16.77 49.45 -19.94
C ASN A 758 17.58 49.30 -21.26
N GLU A 759 18.77 48.72 -21.15
CA GLU A 759 19.70 48.56 -22.29
C GLU A 759 19.38 47.31 -23.15
N THR A 760 18.90 46.23 -22.54
CA THR A 760 18.80 44.92 -23.20
C THR A 760 17.36 44.39 -23.28
N GLY A 761 16.44 44.96 -22.52
CA GLY A 761 15.07 44.41 -22.36
C GLY A 761 15.02 43.12 -21.56
N GLU A 762 16.10 42.70 -20.93
CA GLU A 762 16.13 41.51 -20.09
C GLU A 762 15.25 41.69 -18.86
N GLU A 763 14.35 40.74 -18.64
CA GLU A 763 13.33 40.81 -17.60
C GLU A 763 13.68 39.83 -16.45
N TYR A 764 13.39 40.28 -15.21
CA TYR A 764 13.24 39.44 -14.05
C TYR A 764 11.85 39.64 -13.46
N LYS A 765 11.16 38.54 -13.12
CA LYS A 765 9.79 38.58 -12.64
C LYS A 765 9.64 37.73 -11.41
N GLU A 766 8.94 38.24 -10.42
CA GLU A 766 8.58 37.51 -9.20
C GLU A 766 7.15 37.86 -8.76
N THR A 767 6.60 37.05 -7.87
CA THR A 767 5.28 37.29 -7.31
C THR A 767 5.27 37.15 -5.79
N THR A 768 4.46 37.98 -5.13
CA THR A 768 4.23 37.92 -3.68
C THR A 768 2.73 37.98 -3.44
N SER A 769 2.23 37.13 -2.55
CA SER A 769 0.79 37.06 -2.23
C SER A 769 0.51 37.55 -0.81
N PHE A 770 -0.70 38.09 -0.62
CA PHE A 770 -1.21 38.59 0.64
C PHE A 770 -2.64 38.11 0.82
N LYS A 771 -2.98 37.73 2.04
CA LYS A 771 -4.34 37.37 2.42
C LYS A 771 -4.91 38.41 3.39
N ILE A 772 -5.96 39.09 2.99
CA ILE A 772 -6.62 40.08 3.86
C ILE A 772 -7.99 39.52 4.23
N TYR A 773 -8.15 39.21 5.48
CA TYR A 773 -9.42 38.73 6.03
C TYR A 773 -10.28 39.92 6.44
N ALA A 774 -11.47 40.03 5.86
CA ALA A 774 -12.48 40.99 6.29
C ALA A 774 -13.44 40.34 7.29
N TYR A 775 -13.62 40.90 8.43
CA TYR A 775 -14.60 40.45 9.42
C TYR A 775 -15.73 41.43 9.58
N GLU A 776 -16.94 40.90 9.79
CA GLU A 776 -18.14 41.68 10.11
C GLU A 776 -18.67 41.26 11.48
N GLU A 777 -19.70 42.01 11.97
CA GLU A 777 -20.32 41.71 13.23
C GLU A 777 -20.80 40.25 13.29
N ASN A 778 -20.50 39.60 14.41
CA ASN A 778 -20.89 38.18 14.58
C ASN A 778 -22.39 38.08 14.85
N THR A 779 -23.07 37.27 14.09
CA THR A 779 -24.48 36.94 14.19
C THR A 779 -24.74 35.50 14.63
N LEU A 780 -23.70 34.80 15.13
CA LEU A 780 -23.85 33.40 15.56
C LEU A 780 -24.69 33.37 16.86
N GLU A 781 -25.84 32.73 16.76
CA GLU A 781 -26.68 32.50 17.93
C GLU A 781 -26.12 31.37 18.79
N PRO A 782 -26.32 31.39 20.12
CA PRO A 782 -25.95 30.25 20.95
C PRO A 782 -26.70 28.97 20.57
N GLY A 783 -26.00 27.86 20.50
CA GLY A 783 -26.61 26.61 20.05
C GLY A 783 -25.60 25.50 19.88
N ASP A 784 -26.07 24.40 19.27
CA ASP A 784 -25.29 23.24 18.96
C ASP A 784 -24.79 23.27 17.51
N TYR A 785 -23.48 23.12 17.35
CA TYR A 785 -22.82 23.29 16.06
C TYR A 785 -21.76 22.22 15.82
N TYR A 786 -21.53 21.93 14.55
CA TYR A 786 -20.32 21.25 14.10
C TYR A 786 -19.25 22.30 13.79
N ILE A 787 -18.01 22.00 14.18
CA ILE A 787 -16.85 22.83 13.85
C ILE A 787 -16.01 22.06 12.85
N VAL A 788 -15.85 22.62 11.66
CA VAL A 788 -15.26 21.95 10.50
C VAL A 788 -14.07 22.75 10.01
N ASP A 789 -13.01 22.05 9.65
CA ASP A 789 -11.88 22.62 8.92
C ASP A 789 -12.28 22.88 7.46
N PRO A 790 -12.36 24.12 7.01
CA PRO A 790 -12.81 24.43 5.64
C PRO A 790 -11.84 23.97 4.54
N GLU A 791 -10.58 23.69 4.87
CA GLU A 791 -9.58 23.25 3.89
C GLU A 791 -9.65 21.73 3.66
N THR A 792 -9.79 20.95 4.73
CA THR A 792 -9.82 19.49 4.65
C THR A 792 -11.22 18.92 4.63
N GLY A 793 -12.22 19.65 5.12
CA GLY A 793 -13.58 19.17 5.34
C GLY A 793 -13.73 18.24 6.54
N LEU A 794 -12.70 18.12 7.39
CA LEU A 794 -12.74 17.29 8.59
C LEU A 794 -13.49 17.99 9.71
N TYR A 795 -14.20 17.22 10.53
CA TYR A 795 -15.01 17.66 11.66
C TYR A 795 -14.25 17.51 12.96
N MET A 796 -14.37 18.48 13.84
CA MET A 796 -13.77 18.43 15.16
C MET A 796 -14.57 17.50 16.08
N GLU A 797 -13.97 16.39 16.46
CA GLU A 797 -14.55 15.41 17.39
C GLU A 797 -14.48 15.93 18.83
N ASN A 798 -15.54 15.75 19.62
CA ASN A 798 -15.65 16.34 20.94
C ASN A 798 -15.01 15.54 22.09
N SER A 799 -14.45 14.36 21.81
CA SER A 799 -13.74 13.55 22.82
C SER A 799 -12.38 14.13 23.18
N ASP A 800 -11.63 14.58 22.17
CA ASP A 800 -10.26 15.09 22.31
C ASP A 800 -9.93 16.27 21.38
N ALA A 801 -10.94 16.81 20.71
CA ALA A 801 -10.85 17.94 19.77
C ALA A 801 -9.99 17.65 18.51
N GLN A 802 -9.86 16.41 18.09
CA GLN A 802 -9.20 16.07 16.82
C GLN A 802 -10.13 16.35 15.64
N PHE A 803 -9.53 16.70 14.49
CA PHE A 803 -10.26 16.81 13.23
C PHE A 803 -10.22 15.46 12.51
N THR A 804 -11.40 14.84 12.33
CA THR A 804 -11.58 13.51 11.74
C THR A 804 -12.68 13.52 10.68
N GLU A 805 -12.82 12.42 9.94
CA GLU A 805 -13.95 12.24 9.04
C GLU A 805 -15.26 12.15 9.88
N TYR A 806 -16.32 12.82 9.38
CA TYR A 806 -17.62 12.76 10.03
C TYR A 806 -18.24 11.37 9.94
N ASP A 807 -18.77 10.87 11.05
CA ASP A 807 -19.49 9.61 11.13
C ASP A 807 -20.93 9.85 11.63
N GLU A 808 -21.91 9.64 10.75
CA GLU A 808 -23.33 9.80 11.05
C GLU A 808 -23.81 8.89 12.20
N ALA A 809 -23.17 7.73 12.38
CA ALA A 809 -23.53 6.79 13.45
C ALA A 809 -23.14 7.31 14.85
N SER A 810 -22.20 8.22 14.93
CA SER A 810 -21.69 8.87 16.12
C SER A 810 -21.85 10.41 16.08
N ASP A 811 -22.91 10.90 15.46
CA ASP A 811 -23.21 12.32 15.23
C ASP A 811 -23.03 13.20 16.49
N GLU A 812 -23.42 12.73 17.66
CA GLU A 812 -23.27 13.47 18.92
C GLU A 812 -21.80 13.69 19.33
N ASP A 813 -20.88 12.86 18.82
CA ASP A 813 -19.44 12.99 19.10
C ASP A 813 -18.80 14.16 18.34
N PHE A 814 -19.52 14.77 17.41
CA PHE A 814 -19.07 15.93 16.62
C PHE A 814 -19.78 17.24 17.01
N LEU A 815 -20.76 17.21 17.94
CA LEU A 815 -21.52 18.37 18.35
C LEU A 815 -20.84 19.14 19.48
N TRP A 816 -20.76 20.44 19.29
CA TRP A 816 -20.26 21.41 20.24
C TRP A 816 -21.37 22.38 20.64
N ASP A 817 -21.53 22.65 21.96
CA ASP A 817 -22.47 23.59 22.49
C ASP A 817 -21.79 24.93 22.65
N ILE A 818 -22.06 25.89 21.76
CA ILE A 818 -21.50 27.24 21.77
C ILE A 818 -22.43 28.14 22.54
N ARG A 819 -21.98 28.62 23.70
CA ARG A 819 -22.76 29.48 24.60
C ARG A 819 -22.20 30.87 24.66
N GLN A 820 -23.08 31.86 24.54
CA GLN A 820 -22.72 33.24 24.73
C GLN A 820 -22.42 33.53 26.21
N PHE A 821 -21.32 34.19 26.47
CA PHE A 821 -20.99 34.69 27.80
C PHE A 821 -21.68 36.03 28.05
N SER A 822 -22.79 36.06 28.78
CA SER A 822 -23.81 37.10 28.84
C SER A 822 -23.36 38.53 29.22
N ALA A 823 -22.17 38.73 29.75
CA ALA A 823 -21.74 40.03 30.26
C ALA A 823 -21.08 40.94 29.19
N TYR A 824 -20.67 40.45 28.04
CA TYR A 824 -19.79 41.14 27.10
C TYR A 824 -20.00 40.76 25.63
N GLY A 825 -21.16 41.01 25.06
CA GLY A 825 -21.31 40.91 23.59
C GLY A 825 -20.72 39.66 22.97
N ASN A 826 -19.81 39.78 22.03
CA ASN A 826 -19.27 38.74 21.17
C ASN A 826 -18.35 37.71 21.86
N ARG A 827 -18.54 37.41 23.15
CA ARG A 827 -17.77 36.40 23.87
C ARG A 827 -18.55 35.12 24.06
N TYR A 828 -17.91 34.00 23.72
CA TYR A 828 -18.49 32.65 23.72
C TYR A 828 -17.61 31.68 24.49
N ILE A 829 -18.20 30.60 24.97
CA ILE A 829 -17.51 29.44 25.51
C ILE A 829 -17.99 28.25 24.71
N ILE A 830 -17.07 27.42 24.26
CA ILE A 830 -17.35 26.21 23.46
C ILE A 830 -17.26 24.99 24.38
N TYR A 831 -18.39 24.36 24.63
CA TYR A 831 -18.53 23.19 25.47
C TYR A 831 -18.66 21.94 24.60
N VAL A 832 -18.19 20.81 25.12
CA VAL A 832 -18.56 19.48 24.62
C VAL A 832 -20.05 19.30 24.85
N LYS A 833 -20.78 18.90 23.84
CA LYS A 833 -22.24 18.69 23.92
C LYS A 833 -22.64 17.81 25.10
N GLY A 834 -23.53 18.32 25.95
CA GLY A 834 -24.05 17.59 27.11
C GLY A 834 -23.06 17.40 28.27
N LYS A 835 -21.84 17.97 28.20
CA LYS A 835 -20.81 17.85 29.24
C LYS A 835 -20.43 19.22 29.84
N THR A 836 -19.62 19.17 30.88
CA THR A 836 -19.01 20.39 31.48
C THR A 836 -17.61 20.69 30.92
N ASN A 837 -17.09 19.80 30.06
CA ASN A 837 -15.82 20.01 29.39
C ASN A 837 -15.95 21.16 28.38
N HIS A 838 -14.99 22.07 28.36
CA HIS A 838 -14.92 23.20 27.46
C HIS A 838 -13.47 23.55 27.17
N PHE A 839 -13.23 24.36 26.15
CA PHE A 839 -11.88 24.80 25.82
C PHE A 839 -11.35 25.83 26.80
N ASP A 840 -10.07 25.69 27.16
CA ASP A 840 -9.30 26.77 27.81
C ASP A 840 -8.60 27.67 26.76
N THR A 841 -7.92 28.71 27.24
CA THR A 841 -7.19 29.63 26.37
C THR A 841 -5.97 29.04 25.65
N SER A 842 -5.59 27.81 25.94
CA SER A 842 -4.54 27.09 25.21
C SER A 842 -5.09 26.17 24.14
N GLY A 843 -6.41 26.15 23.92
CA GLY A 843 -7.08 25.26 23.00
C GLY A 843 -7.24 23.82 23.51
N LYS A 844 -7.13 23.58 24.81
CA LYS A 844 -7.27 22.26 25.43
C LYS A 844 -8.59 22.12 26.16
N LEU A 845 -9.16 20.91 26.12
CA LEU A 845 -10.37 20.60 26.87
C LEU A 845 -10.08 20.52 28.38
N THR A 846 -10.91 21.18 29.17
CA THR A 846 -10.82 21.26 30.64
C THR A 846 -12.21 21.22 31.27
N THR A 847 -12.28 20.73 32.50
CA THR A 847 -13.48 20.86 33.36
C THR A 847 -13.35 21.98 34.35
N ARG A 848 -12.18 22.62 34.46
CA ARG A 848 -11.91 23.68 35.38
C ARG A 848 -12.36 25.03 34.79
N PHE A 849 -13.38 25.63 35.37
CA PHE A 849 -13.92 26.91 34.94
C PHE A 849 -13.19 28.09 35.55
N ASP A 850 -12.71 29.01 34.71
CA ASP A 850 -12.11 30.26 35.08
C ASP A 850 -12.70 31.37 34.21
N TYR A 851 -13.59 32.19 34.78
CA TYR A 851 -14.38 33.21 34.08
C TYR A 851 -13.57 34.17 33.20
N MET A 852 -12.33 34.40 33.53
CA MET A 852 -11.51 35.44 32.88
C MET A 852 -10.63 34.88 31.77
N ARG A 853 -10.50 33.55 31.66
CA ARG A 853 -9.48 32.91 30.81
C ARG A 853 -10.02 31.93 29.78
N GLN A 854 -11.33 31.78 29.64
CA GLN A 854 -11.92 30.70 28.82
C GLN A 854 -12.91 31.17 27.76
N SER A 855 -13.16 32.49 27.70
CA SER A 855 -14.05 33.04 26.68
C SER A 855 -13.29 33.31 25.37
N ILE A 856 -13.97 33.06 24.28
CA ILE A 856 -13.49 33.19 22.91
C ILE A 856 -14.32 34.25 22.21
N ASN A 857 -13.67 35.20 21.54
CA ASN A 857 -14.34 36.08 20.59
C ASN A 857 -14.51 35.32 19.27
N ILE A 858 -15.73 35.23 18.80
CA ILE A 858 -16.05 34.65 17.49
C ILE A 858 -16.35 35.80 16.55
N ARG A 859 -15.66 35.86 15.41
CA ARG A 859 -15.83 36.87 14.37
C ARG A 859 -16.23 36.23 13.07
N LYS A 860 -17.28 36.72 12.43
CA LYS A 860 -17.76 36.22 11.14
C LYS A 860 -16.90 36.74 10.00
N LEU A 861 -16.51 35.87 9.08
CA LEU A 861 -15.82 36.27 7.87
C LEU A 861 -16.80 36.96 6.90
N ALA A 862 -16.52 38.19 6.52
CA ALA A 862 -17.40 38.97 5.66
C ALA A 862 -17.60 38.33 4.29
N GLY A 863 -18.85 38.26 3.84
CA GLY A 863 -19.20 37.63 2.58
C GLY A 863 -19.26 36.10 2.62
N SER A 864 -19.15 35.47 3.80
CA SER A 864 -19.40 34.04 4.00
C SER A 864 -20.63 33.81 4.87
N ASP A 865 -21.32 32.69 4.66
CA ASP A 865 -22.49 32.35 5.46
C ASP A 865 -22.09 31.68 6.79
N ASN A 866 -20.98 30.94 6.83
CA ASN A 866 -20.64 30.00 7.90
C ASN A 866 -19.15 29.93 8.26
N LEU A 867 -18.32 30.88 7.82
CA LEU A 867 -16.91 30.95 8.21
C LEU A 867 -16.69 31.97 9.35
N TYR A 868 -16.00 31.50 10.38
CA TYR A 868 -15.75 32.27 11.60
C TYR A 868 -14.31 32.10 12.09
N ALA A 869 -13.71 33.15 12.58
CA ALA A 869 -12.43 33.08 13.27
C ALA A 869 -12.63 33.13 14.78
N PHE A 870 -11.77 32.39 15.48
CA PHE A 870 -11.76 32.31 16.93
C PHE A 870 -10.54 33.05 17.47
N LYS A 871 -10.77 33.93 18.41
CA LYS A 871 -9.72 34.67 19.14
C LYS A 871 -9.98 34.58 20.64
N ASN A 872 -8.96 34.33 21.43
CA ASN A 872 -9.12 34.39 22.87
C ASN A 872 -9.56 35.78 23.28
N SER A 873 -10.68 35.88 23.99
CA SER A 873 -11.13 37.16 24.52
C SER A 873 -10.28 37.54 25.72
N ASN A 874 -9.87 38.80 25.76
CA ASN A 874 -8.85 39.22 26.69
C ASN A 874 -9.33 40.21 27.74
N ASP A 875 -9.05 39.85 28.99
CA ASP A 875 -8.88 40.80 30.09
C ASP A 875 -7.57 40.59 30.87
N ALA A 876 -6.73 39.66 30.49
CA ALA A 876 -5.44 39.41 31.14
C ALA A 876 -4.27 39.75 30.19
N GLN A 877 -3.31 40.50 30.68
CA GLN A 877 -2.09 40.92 29.94
C GLN A 877 -1.30 39.77 29.27
N THR A 878 -1.60 38.55 29.62
CA THR A 878 -0.89 37.33 29.10
C THR A 878 -1.56 36.64 27.93
N CYS A 879 -2.78 37.01 27.52
CA CYS A 879 -3.56 36.32 26.48
C CYS A 879 -4.00 37.25 25.34
N GLN A 880 -3.38 38.42 25.20
CA GLN A 880 -3.72 39.39 24.15
C GLN A 880 -3.34 38.82 22.79
N ASN A 881 -4.31 38.84 21.86
CA ASN A 881 -4.13 38.52 20.46
C ASN A 881 -3.73 37.05 20.16
N MET A 882 -4.22 36.11 20.94
CA MET A 882 -4.06 34.68 20.62
C MET A 882 -5.17 34.21 19.69
N TYR A 883 -4.81 33.83 18.48
CA TYR A 883 -5.73 33.34 17.46
C TYR A 883 -5.70 31.82 17.39
N TRP A 884 -6.84 31.23 17.07
CA TRP A 884 -6.97 29.80 16.89
C TRP A 884 -6.60 29.40 15.46
N ASN A 885 -5.88 28.30 15.35
CA ASN A 885 -5.45 27.69 14.11
C ASN A 885 -5.63 26.18 14.19
N ILE A 886 -5.38 25.50 13.11
CA ILE A 886 -5.30 24.04 13.06
C ILE A 886 -3.86 23.64 12.74
N ALA A 887 -3.31 22.71 13.50
CA ALA A 887 -1.98 22.15 13.22
C ALA A 887 -1.93 20.67 13.55
N ALA A 888 -1.07 19.94 12.84
CA ALA A 888 -0.79 18.54 13.14
C ALA A 888 -0.01 18.42 14.46
N ASN A 889 -0.45 17.54 15.34
CA ASN A 889 0.28 17.17 16.55
C ASN A 889 1.48 16.25 16.22
N GLU A 890 2.23 15.82 17.22
CA GLU A 890 3.39 14.92 17.07
C GLU A 890 3.06 13.55 16.43
N ASN A 891 1.78 13.16 16.42
CA ASN A 891 1.28 11.94 15.79
C ASN A 891 0.70 12.18 14.37
N GLY A 892 0.79 13.42 13.86
CA GLY A 892 0.26 13.81 12.56
C GLY A 892 -1.25 14.09 12.52
N MET A 893 -1.94 14.10 13.69
CA MET A 893 -3.37 14.37 13.75
C MET A 893 -3.63 15.89 13.84
N LEU A 894 -4.62 16.37 13.07
CA LEU A 894 -5.00 17.79 13.07
C LEU A 894 -5.75 18.13 14.35
N MET A 895 -5.29 19.18 15.03
CA MET A 895 -5.82 19.65 16.31
C MET A 895 -6.01 21.16 16.27
N PRO A 896 -6.99 21.73 17.00
CA PRO A 896 -7.01 23.17 17.22
C PRO A 896 -5.79 23.57 18.04
N THR A 897 -5.14 24.65 17.65
CA THR A 897 -3.99 25.22 18.34
C THR A 897 -4.18 26.71 18.54
N VAL A 898 -3.56 27.27 19.58
CA VAL A 898 -3.59 28.69 19.84
C VAL A 898 -2.18 29.24 19.69
N ASN A 899 -1.99 30.13 18.71
CA ASN A 899 -0.68 30.74 18.46
C ASN A 899 -0.39 31.81 19.49
N ALA A 900 0.68 31.58 20.25
CA ALA A 900 1.19 32.54 21.20
C ALA A 900 1.97 33.71 20.55
N ASP A 901 2.43 33.52 19.32
CA ASP A 901 3.30 34.48 18.61
C ASP A 901 2.52 35.42 17.70
N ASN A 902 1.46 35.97 18.18
CA ASN A 902 0.91 37.25 17.76
C ASN A 902 1.01 37.68 16.29
N THR A 903 1.24 36.80 15.41
CA THR A 903 1.38 37.07 14.00
C THR A 903 0.17 36.57 13.23
N ASP A 904 -0.86 37.40 13.15
CA ASP A 904 -1.45 37.85 11.90
C ASP A 904 -2.21 36.86 11.03
N SER A 905 -2.35 35.61 11.40
CA SER A 905 -3.15 34.65 10.63
C SER A 905 -4.23 34.00 11.49
N GLU A 906 -5.40 34.61 11.46
CA GLU A 906 -6.62 33.96 11.95
C GLU A 906 -7.01 32.89 10.93
N TYR A 907 -7.17 31.68 11.41
CA TYR A 907 -7.68 30.57 10.58
C TYR A 907 -9.21 30.55 10.67
N PRO A 908 -9.95 30.63 9.55
CA PRO A 908 -11.39 30.54 9.58
C PRO A 908 -11.86 29.11 9.77
N PHE A 909 -12.67 28.85 10.79
CA PHE A 909 -13.39 27.60 10.99
C PHE A 909 -14.77 27.70 10.35
N MET A 910 -15.24 26.59 9.79
CA MET A 910 -16.62 26.52 9.33
C MET A 910 -17.49 26.05 10.49
N ILE A 911 -18.55 26.78 10.78
CA ILE A 911 -19.54 26.46 11.80
C ILE A 911 -20.84 26.11 11.08
N LEU A 912 -21.34 24.89 11.30
CA LEU A 912 -22.55 24.38 10.70
C LEU A 912 -23.54 24.00 11.80
N ASP A 913 -24.80 24.45 11.67
CA ASP A 913 -25.90 23.95 12.48
C ASP A 913 -26.47 22.65 11.92
N LYS A 914 -27.23 21.93 12.74
CA LYS A 914 -27.79 20.64 12.35
C LYS A 914 -28.84 20.76 11.23
N GLU A 915 -29.52 21.89 11.12
CA GLU A 915 -30.52 22.15 10.05
C GLU A 915 -29.82 22.35 8.71
N THR A 916 -28.68 23.00 8.70
CA THR A 916 -27.86 23.20 7.50
C THR A 916 -27.33 21.86 6.96
N MET A 917 -27.07 20.88 7.83
CA MET A 917 -26.65 19.53 7.45
C MET A 917 -27.79 18.71 6.84
N VAL A 918 -29.00 18.79 7.40
CA VAL A 918 -30.18 18.03 6.92
C VAL A 918 -30.76 18.59 5.62
N GLY A 919 -30.54 19.88 5.32
CA GLY A 919 -31.04 20.55 4.12
C GLY A 919 -30.36 20.13 2.80
N ILE A 920 -29.43 19.20 2.83
CA ILE A 920 -28.74 18.68 1.62
C ILE A 920 -29.48 17.50 0.96
N ASP A 921 -30.39 16.82 1.66
CA ASP A 921 -31.06 15.61 1.19
C ASP A 921 -32.47 15.79 0.58
N ASP A 922 -33.12 16.96 0.72
CA ASP A 922 -34.47 17.20 0.21
C ASP A 922 -34.51 18.24 -0.93
N VAL A 923 -34.28 17.78 -2.17
CA VAL A 923 -34.70 18.53 -3.37
C VAL A 923 -35.88 17.83 -4.01
N GLU A 924 -37.09 18.35 -3.75
CA GLU A 924 -38.31 17.97 -4.49
C GLU A 924 -38.15 18.26 -5.98
N THR A 925 -38.41 17.27 -6.80
CA THR A 925 -38.38 17.34 -8.28
C THR A 925 -39.62 18.06 -8.81
N GLY A 926 -39.49 19.36 -9.01
CA GLY A 926 -40.40 20.11 -9.91
C GLY A 926 -39.81 20.13 -11.33
N THR A 927 -40.68 19.93 -12.33
CA THR A 927 -40.32 19.95 -13.77
C THR A 927 -39.49 21.17 -14.14
N ALA A 928 -38.21 20.97 -14.41
CA ALA A 928 -37.26 22.06 -14.62
C ALA A 928 -36.42 21.88 -15.89
N ALA A 929 -35.98 23.01 -16.43
CA ALA A 929 -35.01 23.10 -17.51
C ALA A 929 -33.79 22.18 -17.29
N GLU A 930 -33.28 21.58 -18.37
CA GLU A 930 -32.14 20.64 -18.33
C GLU A 930 -30.82 21.40 -18.10
N PRO A 931 -29.89 20.86 -17.34
CA PRO A 931 -28.60 21.50 -17.15
C PRO A 931 -27.73 21.45 -18.41
N VAL A 932 -27.29 22.63 -18.87
CA VAL A 932 -26.43 22.79 -20.05
C VAL A 932 -24.95 22.67 -19.73
N SER A 933 -24.53 23.23 -18.61
CA SER A 933 -23.15 23.09 -18.16
C SER A 933 -23.02 23.18 -16.63
N LYS A 934 -22.01 22.48 -16.08
CA LYS A 934 -21.63 22.56 -14.66
C LYS A 934 -20.21 23.07 -14.54
N SER A 935 -19.99 23.95 -13.59
CA SER A 935 -18.66 24.40 -13.18
C SER A 935 -18.53 24.21 -11.67
N TYR A 936 -17.36 23.75 -11.24
CA TYR A 936 -17.08 23.40 -9.85
C TYR A 936 -16.13 24.43 -9.26
N TYR A 937 -16.35 24.79 -8.00
CA TYR A 937 -15.50 25.73 -7.28
C TYR A 937 -15.28 25.21 -5.87
N SER A 938 -14.07 25.40 -5.34
CA SER A 938 -13.79 25.23 -3.92
C SER A 938 -14.48 26.32 -3.09
N LEU A 939 -14.54 26.12 -1.77
CA LEU A 939 -15.16 27.11 -0.87
C LEU A 939 -14.49 28.50 -0.90
N ASN A 940 -13.20 28.53 -1.25
CA ASN A 940 -12.45 29.79 -1.46
C ASN A 940 -12.59 30.37 -2.88
N GLY A 941 -13.52 29.82 -3.72
CA GLY A 941 -13.85 30.34 -5.03
C GLY A 941 -12.94 29.89 -6.17
N MET A 942 -11.96 29.00 -5.93
CA MET A 942 -11.14 28.46 -7.01
C MET A 942 -11.95 27.51 -7.89
N LYS A 943 -11.84 27.67 -9.23
CA LYS A 943 -12.47 26.78 -10.18
C LYS A 943 -11.78 25.43 -10.20
N LEU A 944 -12.57 24.36 -10.10
CA LEU A 944 -12.12 22.97 -10.08
C LEU A 944 -12.55 22.28 -11.38
N GLU A 945 -11.81 21.30 -11.83
CA GLU A 945 -12.17 20.47 -12.99
C GLU A 945 -13.27 19.45 -12.65
N ALA A 946 -13.35 19.02 -11.40
CA ALA A 946 -14.33 18.09 -10.85
C ALA A 946 -14.60 18.42 -9.37
N PRO A 947 -15.68 17.89 -8.77
CA PRO A 947 -15.89 18.01 -7.32
C PRO A 947 -14.69 17.45 -6.54
N CYS A 948 -14.20 18.23 -5.58
CA CYS A 948 -13.16 17.77 -4.66
C CYS A 948 -13.76 17.09 -3.41
N LYS A 949 -12.96 16.32 -2.69
CA LYS A 949 -13.36 15.77 -1.38
C LYS A 949 -13.68 16.94 -0.44
N GLY A 950 -14.80 16.87 0.27
CA GLY A 950 -15.34 17.98 1.07
C GLY A 950 -16.42 18.75 0.32
N ILE A 951 -16.63 20.01 0.67
CA ILE A 951 -17.67 20.85 0.10
C ILE A 951 -17.19 21.50 -1.20
N THR A 952 -17.91 21.24 -2.29
CA THR A 952 -17.70 21.87 -3.59
C THR A 952 -18.91 22.77 -3.95
N ILE A 953 -18.67 24.00 -4.38
CA ILE A 953 -19.72 24.86 -4.94
C ILE A 953 -19.90 24.47 -6.40
N VAL A 954 -21.11 24.07 -6.78
CA VAL A 954 -21.47 23.74 -8.16
C VAL A 954 -22.32 24.85 -8.75
N LYS A 955 -21.81 25.45 -9.78
CA LYS A 955 -22.57 26.44 -10.59
C LYS A 955 -23.10 25.74 -11.86
N THR A 956 -24.42 25.55 -11.94
CA THR A 956 -25.10 24.92 -13.06
C THR A 956 -25.81 25.99 -13.89
N ILE A 957 -25.53 26.04 -15.18
CA ILE A 957 -26.26 26.86 -16.12
C ILE A 957 -27.35 25.97 -16.73
N MET A 958 -28.61 26.41 -16.62
CA MET A 958 -29.76 25.69 -17.10
C MET A 958 -30.09 26.11 -18.56
N SER A 959 -30.88 25.31 -19.26
CA SER A 959 -31.24 25.54 -20.66
C SER A 959 -32.10 26.80 -20.90
N ASP A 960 -32.68 27.36 -19.86
CA ASP A 960 -33.44 28.63 -19.85
C ASP A 960 -32.56 29.85 -19.56
N GLY A 961 -31.23 29.64 -19.38
CA GLY A 961 -30.26 30.70 -19.06
C GLY A 961 -30.20 31.04 -17.58
N THR A 962 -31.01 30.42 -16.73
CA THR A 962 -30.89 30.61 -15.28
C THR A 962 -29.64 29.92 -14.75
N VAL A 963 -29.07 30.51 -13.70
CA VAL A 963 -27.86 29.96 -13.03
C VAL A 963 -28.26 29.47 -11.65
N LYS A 964 -28.14 28.18 -11.45
CA LYS A 964 -28.33 27.56 -10.13
C LYS A 964 -26.97 27.32 -9.47
N THR A 965 -26.81 27.77 -8.24
CA THR A 965 -25.63 27.53 -7.46
C THR A 965 -26.00 26.61 -6.27
N GLU A 966 -25.30 25.50 -6.16
CA GLU A 966 -25.54 24.53 -5.08
C GLU A 966 -24.20 24.13 -4.47
N LYS A 967 -24.20 23.81 -3.20
CA LYS A 967 -23.05 23.20 -2.51
C LYS A 967 -23.26 21.70 -2.49
N ILE A 968 -22.32 20.95 -2.98
CA ILE A 968 -22.35 19.49 -2.88
C ILE A 968 -21.21 19.04 -1.95
N PHE A 969 -21.49 18.06 -1.13
CA PHE A 969 -20.50 17.41 -0.31
C PHE A 969 -20.05 16.12 -1.01
N THR A 970 -18.78 16.03 -1.32
CA THR A 970 -18.17 14.82 -1.88
C THR A 970 -17.39 14.11 -0.78
N LYS A 971 -17.87 12.94 -0.37
CA LYS A 971 -17.25 12.11 0.68
C LYS A 971 -15.87 11.63 0.29
#